data_b9db01438025e030c0270431e57ac97d
#
_entry.id   b9db01438025e030c0270431e57ac97d
#
_cell.length_a   1.000
_cell.length_b   1.000
_cell.length_c   1.000
_cell.angle_alpha   90.00
_cell.angle_beta   90.00
_cell.angle_gamma   90.00
#
_symmetry.space_group_name_H-M   'P 1'
#
loop_
_entity.id
_entity.type
_entity.pdbx_description
1 polymer ?
#
loop_
_entity_poly.entity_id
_entity_poly.type
_entity_poly.pdbx_seq_one_letter_code
_entity_poly.pdbx_strand_id
1 'polypeptide(L)'
;MTEIKVQNGMPLGFGAVITPAGVNFSIYSRDASKVSLVLFNSENDEKPSNIIPLDPVLNRTGDVWHILVEGLSAGALYLYKVDGPYVPPKGLRFNKYKYLFDPYAKAFTVGSVFRSYNHQHSIGFAANEGGELQDLSDFPKCVVVDDNDFDWEGDRPLGIPMSESVIYETHLKGFTASKTSDIAPEIAGTYKGFTQKIDYLKKLGITAVEFLPVFEFDENENGNSNPRTGEQLVNYWGYSTIGFFAPKTSYAADRSPGGPVREFKNLVKELHKAGIEVILDVVYNHTAEGNEHGYTFEFRGLQNDVYYSLPVNDKNYYMNFSGCGNSMNCNNPVTWNFILDSLRYWVVNMHVDGFRFDLASILTRAPNGAPIYGDLPSVTAAISEDPVLAKTKIIAEPWDCAGLYQLGGFPAGSHNRWSEWNGRFRDDIRRFERGDENVVTAAATRIAGSSDCYNHSGRLPTASINFVTAHDGFTLNDLVSYNYKHNEENGEQNRDGSDDNLSYNHGFEGDCTNPKIEAVRLKTIKNFFVHLFTAQGVPMMLGGDEMRRTQSGNNNAYCQDNEISWFDWNLERKNSGLVRFVSLLIALRKKHEVFRRISFFRDDYEKGGIPEISWYDSMGKVPVWEKAGRFLAFRLSGLAVDEDFYVATNMDIYDLTVTLPSVSPNKRWYRVVDTSFESPDDILENGKEECLQEQRRYVLVSGSSVILMSKSVE
;
A
#
# COMPACT_ATOMS: atom_id res chain seq x y z
N MET A 1 -48.47 7.56 2.37
CA MET A 1 -47.30 6.74 1.97
C MET A 1 -47.67 6.15 0.62
N THR A 2 -46.91 6.44 -0.41
CA THR A 2 -47.06 5.79 -1.74
C THR A 2 -46.69 4.31 -1.56
N GLU A 3 -47.57 3.40 -1.99
CA GLU A 3 -47.32 1.98 -1.91
C GLU A 3 -46.08 1.61 -2.74
N ILE A 4 -45.07 1.06 -2.09
CA ILE A 4 -43.82 0.62 -2.78
C ILE A 4 -44.16 -0.62 -3.58
N LYS A 5 -43.97 -0.55 -4.91
CA LYS A 5 -44.13 -1.69 -5.80
C LYS A 5 -42.82 -2.49 -5.85
N VAL A 6 -42.94 -3.79 -5.74
CA VAL A 6 -41.81 -4.73 -5.78
C VAL A 6 -42.06 -5.85 -6.77
N GLN A 7 -40.99 -6.40 -7.31
CA GLN A 7 -40.97 -7.63 -8.13
C GLN A 7 -39.96 -8.61 -7.52
N ASN A 8 -39.97 -9.84 -7.99
CA ASN A 8 -39.07 -10.90 -7.45
C ASN A 8 -37.58 -10.52 -7.55
N GLY A 9 -37.18 -9.76 -8.58
CA GLY A 9 -35.79 -9.42 -8.80
C GLY A 9 -34.97 -10.58 -9.38
N MET A 10 -33.64 -10.39 -9.42
CA MET A 10 -32.68 -11.36 -9.97
C MET A 10 -31.56 -11.65 -8.97
N PRO A 11 -31.06 -12.91 -8.88
CA PRO A 11 -30.02 -13.30 -7.95
C PRO A 11 -28.60 -12.86 -8.39
N LEU A 12 -28.42 -12.45 -9.66
CA LEU A 12 -27.12 -12.04 -10.20
C LEU A 12 -26.98 -10.52 -10.26
N GLY A 13 -25.73 -10.08 -10.12
CA GLY A 13 -25.38 -8.69 -9.85
C GLY A 13 -25.60 -8.39 -8.38
N PHE A 14 -24.69 -8.89 -7.51
CA PHE A 14 -24.73 -8.64 -6.08
C PHE A 14 -24.73 -7.14 -5.76
N GLY A 15 -25.33 -6.80 -4.63
CA GLY A 15 -25.52 -5.42 -4.22
C GLY A 15 -26.76 -4.77 -4.82
N ALA A 16 -26.73 -3.44 -4.92
CA ALA A 16 -27.79 -2.63 -5.51
C ALA A 16 -27.45 -2.30 -6.98
N VAL A 17 -28.22 -2.84 -7.91
CA VAL A 17 -28.03 -2.65 -9.35
C VAL A 17 -29.20 -1.90 -9.96
N ILE A 18 -28.93 -0.76 -10.59
CA ILE A 18 -29.94 0.05 -11.27
C ILE A 18 -30.40 -0.65 -12.55
N THR A 19 -31.69 -0.71 -12.75
CA THR A 19 -32.36 -1.25 -13.94
C THR A 19 -33.37 -0.24 -14.49
N PRO A 20 -33.85 -0.39 -15.71
CA PRO A 20 -34.89 0.50 -16.24
C PRO A 20 -36.19 0.57 -15.41
N ALA A 21 -36.48 -0.48 -14.62
CA ALA A 21 -37.69 -0.54 -13.79
C ALA A 21 -37.49 0.03 -12.36
N GLY A 22 -36.24 0.10 -11.89
CA GLY A 22 -35.91 0.48 -10.53
C GLY A 22 -34.58 -0.10 -10.10
N VAL A 23 -34.42 -0.47 -8.85
CA VAL A 23 -33.16 -1.04 -8.31
C VAL A 23 -33.38 -2.48 -7.91
N ASN A 24 -32.54 -3.37 -8.44
CA ASN A 24 -32.44 -4.77 -8.02
C ASN A 24 -31.44 -4.87 -6.86
N PHE A 25 -31.85 -5.47 -5.75
CA PHE A 25 -31.00 -5.74 -4.59
C PHE A 25 -30.80 -7.25 -4.48
N SER A 26 -29.56 -7.69 -4.26
CA SER A 26 -29.26 -9.10 -4.03
C SER A 26 -28.14 -9.29 -3.04
N ILE A 27 -28.31 -10.24 -2.11
CA ILE A 27 -27.38 -10.50 -1.01
C ILE A 27 -27.30 -12.01 -0.71
N TYR A 28 -26.08 -12.47 -0.41
CA TYR A 28 -25.85 -13.87 -0.02
C TYR A 28 -26.12 -14.07 1.49
N SER A 29 -26.97 -15.04 1.82
CA SER A 29 -27.15 -15.50 3.19
C SER A 29 -27.79 -16.90 3.19
N ARG A 30 -26.97 -17.94 3.39
CA ARG A 30 -27.36 -19.35 3.28
C ARG A 30 -28.34 -19.77 4.37
N ASP A 31 -28.02 -19.46 5.62
CA ASP A 31 -28.76 -19.96 6.78
C ASP A 31 -29.78 -18.94 7.34
N ALA A 32 -29.96 -17.81 6.65
CA ALA A 32 -30.98 -16.84 6.99
C ALA A 32 -32.38 -17.45 6.87
N SER A 33 -33.21 -17.25 7.89
CA SER A 33 -34.63 -17.61 7.89
C SER A 33 -35.52 -16.47 7.38
N LYS A 34 -35.06 -15.20 7.51
CA LYS A 34 -35.73 -14.00 7.00
C LYS A 34 -34.70 -12.97 6.60
N VAL A 35 -34.95 -12.28 5.51
CA VAL A 35 -34.22 -11.11 5.08
C VAL A 35 -35.21 -9.99 4.83
N SER A 36 -34.87 -8.77 5.21
CA SER A 36 -35.66 -7.57 4.89
C SER A 36 -34.72 -6.50 4.33
N LEU A 37 -35.14 -5.88 3.22
CA LEU A 37 -34.55 -4.65 2.73
C LEU A 37 -35.13 -3.47 3.53
N VAL A 38 -34.29 -2.58 3.98
CA VAL A 38 -34.62 -1.43 4.80
C VAL A 38 -34.28 -0.16 4.07
N LEU A 39 -35.25 0.73 3.84
CA LEU A 39 -35.06 1.97 3.10
C LEU A 39 -35.17 3.18 4.03
N PHE A 40 -34.45 4.25 3.68
CA PHE A 40 -34.41 5.53 4.38
C PHE A 40 -34.66 6.68 3.40
N ASN A 41 -35.24 7.78 3.89
CA ASN A 41 -35.43 9.01 3.11
C ASN A 41 -34.25 9.99 3.27
N SER A 42 -33.57 9.93 4.41
CA SER A 42 -32.44 10.81 4.76
C SER A 42 -31.35 10.04 5.49
N GLU A 43 -30.12 10.52 5.35
CA GLU A 43 -28.96 9.99 6.08
C GLU A 43 -29.13 10.08 7.61
N ASN A 44 -29.84 11.09 8.10
CA ASN A 44 -30.06 11.33 9.53
C ASN A 44 -31.34 10.64 10.08
N ASP A 45 -31.99 9.79 9.31
CA ASP A 45 -33.20 9.11 9.75
C ASP A 45 -32.91 8.17 10.93
N GLU A 46 -33.55 8.40 12.07
CA GLU A 46 -33.50 7.52 13.25
C GLU A 46 -34.33 6.23 13.05
N LYS A 47 -35.22 6.24 12.07
CA LYS A 47 -36.14 5.11 11.77
C LYS A 47 -36.23 4.90 10.27
N PRO A 48 -36.35 3.65 9.84
CA PRO A 48 -36.59 3.35 8.43
C PRO A 48 -37.88 4.01 7.91
N SER A 49 -37.84 4.48 6.67
CA SER A 49 -39.04 4.89 5.95
C SER A 49 -39.88 3.65 5.55
N ASN A 50 -39.22 2.56 5.20
CA ASN A 50 -39.86 1.31 4.81
C ASN A 50 -39.00 0.11 5.22
N ILE A 51 -39.65 -0.99 5.62
CA ILE A 51 -39.04 -2.29 5.83
C ILE A 51 -39.78 -3.27 4.90
N ILE A 52 -39.10 -3.81 3.91
CA ILE A 52 -39.66 -4.68 2.89
C ILE A 52 -39.17 -6.11 3.17
N PRO A 53 -40.01 -7.02 3.71
CA PRO A 53 -39.65 -8.39 3.91
C PRO A 53 -39.52 -9.12 2.55
N LEU A 54 -38.49 -9.91 2.37
CA LEU A 54 -38.30 -10.77 1.21
C LEU A 54 -39.01 -12.10 1.45
N ASP A 55 -39.78 -12.53 0.46
CA ASP A 55 -40.47 -13.83 0.50
C ASP A 55 -39.44 -14.96 0.26
N PRO A 56 -39.33 -15.96 1.17
CA PRO A 56 -38.30 -16.99 1.08
C PRO A 56 -38.48 -17.96 -0.11
N VAL A 57 -39.60 -17.89 -0.82
CA VAL A 57 -39.89 -18.68 -2.01
C VAL A 57 -39.71 -17.86 -3.30
N LEU A 58 -40.24 -16.64 -3.32
CA LEU A 58 -40.26 -15.78 -4.51
C LEU A 58 -39.00 -14.92 -4.64
N ASN A 59 -38.37 -14.54 -3.53
CA ASN A 59 -37.22 -13.64 -3.46
C ASN A 59 -35.94 -14.36 -3.05
N ARG A 60 -35.84 -15.67 -3.29
CA ARG A 60 -34.66 -16.47 -2.99
C ARG A 60 -34.36 -17.48 -4.11
N THR A 61 -33.12 -17.48 -4.55
CA THR A 61 -32.59 -18.47 -5.51
C THR A 61 -31.31 -19.10 -4.92
N GLY A 62 -31.38 -20.36 -4.56
CA GLY A 62 -30.32 -21.01 -3.80
C GLY A 62 -30.09 -20.30 -2.45
N ASP A 63 -28.91 -19.75 -2.25
CA ASP A 63 -28.52 -19.03 -1.02
C ASP A 63 -28.54 -17.51 -1.19
N VAL A 64 -29.00 -17.02 -2.34
CA VAL A 64 -29.06 -15.60 -2.66
C VAL A 64 -30.48 -15.07 -2.50
N TRP A 65 -30.64 -14.03 -1.69
CA TRP A 65 -31.89 -13.31 -1.52
C TRP A 65 -31.90 -12.10 -2.44
N HIS A 66 -33.03 -11.82 -3.12
CA HIS A 66 -33.11 -10.76 -4.12
C HIS A 66 -34.51 -10.14 -4.24
N ILE A 67 -34.57 -8.86 -4.57
CA ILE A 67 -35.80 -8.12 -4.80
C ILE A 67 -35.56 -6.94 -5.73
N LEU A 68 -36.51 -6.67 -6.62
CA LEU A 68 -36.54 -5.44 -7.41
C LEU A 68 -37.54 -4.48 -6.80
N VAL A 69 -37.08 -3.26 -6.48
CA VAL A 69 -37.94 -2.16 -6.01
C VAL A 69 -38.15 -1.17 -7.14
N GLU A 70 -39.39 -1.07 -7.62
CA GLU A 70 -39.75 -0.19 -8.73
C GLU A 70 -39.61 1.28 -8.37
N GLY A 71 -39.11 2.09 -9.33
CA GLY A 71 -39.03 3.54 -9.19
C GLY A 71 -37.92 4.06 -8.30
N LEU A 72 -37.11 3.19 -7.66
CA LEU A 72 -35.88 3.61 -7.01
C LEU A 72 -34.80 3.95 -8.05
N SER A 73 -33.91 4.86 -7.68
CA SER A 73 -32.82 5.35 -8.51
C SER A 73 -31.54 5.57 -7.71
N ALA A 74 -30.48 6.05 -8.37
CA ALA A 74 -29.28 6.51 -7.70
C ALA A 74 -29.58 7.49 -6.55
N GLY A 75 -28.82 7.39 -5.47
CA GLY A 75 -28.99 8.18 -4.25
C GLY A 75 -29.95 7.55 -3.23
N ALA A 76 -30.67 6.47 -3.56
CA ALA A 76 -31.51 5.75 -2.59
C ALA A 76 -30.64 5.18 -1.46
N LEU A 77 -31.16 5.26 -0.21
CA LEU A 77 -30.45 4.84 1.00
C LEU A 77 -31.06 3.55 1.55
N TYR A 78 -30.22 2.58 1.87
CA TYR A 78 -30.69 1.27 2.31
C TYR A 78 -29.75 0.59 3.30
N LEU A 79 -30.29 -0.40 4.01
CA LEU A 79 -29.61 -1.40 4.84
C LEU A 79 -30.35 -2.72 4.76
N TYR A 80 -29.83 -3.76 5.41
CA TYR A 80 -30.52 -5.03 5.58
C TYR A 80 -30.82 -5.35 7.04
N LYS A 81 -31.85 -6.17 7.27
CA LYS A 81 -32.08 -6.90 8.52
C LYS A 81 -32.18 -8.38 8.20
N VAL A 82 -31.43 -9.18 8.92
CA VAL A 82 -31.36 -10.62 8.67
C VAL A 82 -31.62 -11.39 9.97
N ASP A 83 -32.56 -12.34 9.92
CA ASP A 83 -32.88 -13.24 11.02
C ASP A 83 -32.45 -14.67 10.67
N GLY A 84 -31.98 -15.42 11.65
CA GLY A 84 -31.50 -16.77 11.48
C GLY A 84 -31.03 -17.36 12.82
N PRO A 85 -30.39 -18.54 12.78
CA PRO A 85 -29.91 -19.17 14.00
C PRO A 85 -28.75 -18.40 14.63
N TYR A 86 -28.86 -18.15 15.97
CA TYR A 86 -27.73 -17.69 16.76
C TYR A 86 -27.17 -18.90 17.55
N VAL A 87 -26.18 -19.55 16.98
CA VAL A 87 -25.53 -20.77 17.55
C VAL A 87 -24.01 -20.62 17.36
N PRO A 88 -23.34 -19.75 18.17
CA PRO A 88 -21.91 -19.48 18.04
C PRO A 88 -21.00 -20.72 17.96
N PRO A 89 -21.26 -21.81 18.73
CA PRO A 89 -20.48 -23.06 18.62
C PRO A 89 -20.49 -23.68 17.21
N LYS A 90 -21.49 -23.35 16.38
CA LYS A 90 -21.59 -23.76 14.98
C LYS A 90 -21.09 -22.69 14.01
N GLY A 91 -20.64 -21.54 14.51
CA GLY A 91 -20.23 -20.40 13.72
C GLY A 91 -21.37 -19.53 13.21
N LEU A 92 -22.59 -19.69 13.70
CA LEU A 92 -23.77 -18.94 13.25
C LEU A 92 -24.10 -17.82 14.25
N ARG A 93 -24.16 -16.58 13.76
CA ARG A 93 -24.28 -15.37 14.60
C ARG A 93 -25.33 -14.37 14.06
N PHE A 94 -26.45 -14.86 13.54
CA PHE A 94 -27.54 -14.00 13.08
C PHE A 94 -28.15 -13.20 14.22
N ASN A 95 -28.48 -11.92 13.95
CA ASN A 95 -29.12 -11.06 14.94
C ASN A 95 -30.15 -10.13 14.28
N LYS A 96 -31.43 -10.47 14.38
CA LYS A 96 -32.55 -9.72 13.81
C LYS A 96 -32.71 -8.27 14.31
N TYR A 97 -32.04 -7.93 15.40
CA TYR A 97 -32.11 -6.58 15.98
C TYR A 97 -31.08 -5.64 15.37
N LYS A 98 -30.10 -6.16 14.61
CA LYS A 98 -29.06 -5.35 14.00
C LYS A 98 -29.41 -4.99 12.56
N TYR A 99 -28.97 -3.80 12.16
CA TYR A 99 -28.94 -3.36 10.76
C TYR A 99 -27.58 -3.68 10.18
N LEU A 100 -27.58 -4.23 8.97
CA LEU A 100 -26.38 -4.71 8.31
C LEU A 100 -26.12 -3.95 7.03
N PHE A 101 -24.87 -3.68 6.75
CA PHE A 101 -24.43 -3.20 5.45
C PHE A 101 -24.58 -4.29 4.39
N ASP A 102 -24.66 -3.83 3.16
CA ASP A 102 -24.46 -4.65 1.98
C ASP A 102 -22.95 -4.75 1.71
N PRO A 103 -22.33 -5.94 1.71
CA PRO A 103 -20.93 -6.09 1.38
C PRO A 103 -20.52 -5.54 0.00
N TYR A 104 -21.50 -5.41 -0.91
CA TYR A 104 -21.30 -4.86 -2.24
C TYR A 104 -21.69 -3.37 -2.34
N ALA A 105 -21.88 -2.67 -1.21
CA ALA A 105 -22.20 -1.25 -1.22
C ALA A 105 -21.07 -0.43 -1.84
N LYS A 106 -21.41 0.43 -2.81
CA LYS A 106 -20.45 1.25 -3.57
C LYS A 106 -20.24 2.65 -2.99
N ALA A 107 -21.07 3.05 -2.04
CA ALA A 107 -20.94 4.28 -1.29
C ALA A 107 -21.71 4.20 0.02
N PHE A 108 -21.32 5.04 0.97
CA PHE A 108 -21.95 5.19 2.26
C PHE A 108 -22.29 6.66 2.52
N THR A 109 -23.29 6.91 3.38
CA THR A 109 -23.52 8.22 3.94
C THR A 109 -22.47 8.52 5.02
N VAL A 110 -22.34 9.78 5.39
CA VAL A 110 -21.54 10.19 6.54
C VAL A 110 -22.12 9.57 7.83
N GLY A 111 -21.26 9.10 8.72
CA GLY A 111 -21.68 8.52 9.99
C GLY A 111 -20.56 7.72 10.61
N SER A 112 -20.86 7.03 11.72
CA SER A 112 -19.91 6.14 12.40
C SER A 112 -20.61 4.91 12.96
N VAL A 113 -20.08 3.75 12.63
CA VAL A 113 -20.50 2.47 13.22
C VAL A 113 -20.21 2.47 14.71
N PHE A 114 -18.99 2.86 15.09
CA PHE A 114 -18.52 2.73 16.47
C PHE A 114 -19.19 3.72 17.42
N ARG A 115 -19.47 4.96 16.97
CA ARG A 115 -20.25 5.91 17.78
C ARG A 115 -21.71 5.47 17.96
N SER A 116 -22.31 4.88 16.92
CA SER A 116 -23.68 4.40 16.93
C SER A 116 -23.97 3.29 17.95
N TYR A 117 -22.92 2.57 18.37
CA TYR A 117 -23.03 1.49 19.39
C TYR A 117 -22.72 1.97 20.82
N ASN A 118 -22.52 3.26 21.08
CA ASN A 118 -22.15 3.82 22.37
C ASN A 118 -20.94 3.13 23.00
N HIS A 119 -19.75 3.64 22.77
CA HIS A 119 -18.45 3.09 23.23
C HIS A 119 -18.36 2.75 24.73
N GLN A 120 -19.22 3.31 25.59
CA GLN A 120 -19.21 3.05 27.02
C GLN A 120 -19.65 1.63 27.42
N HIS A 121 -20.26 0.88 26.52
CA HIS A 121 -20.71 -0.50 26.76
C HIS A 121 -19.84 -1.56 26.08
N SER A 122 -18.79 -1.20 25.37
CA SER A 122 -17.99 -2.09 24.52
C SER A 122 -16.92 -2.91 25.26
N ILE A 123 -16.72 -2.69 26.56
CA ILE A 123 -15.80 -3.53 27.33
C ILE A 123 -16.61 -4.69 27.96
N GLY A 124 -16.79 -5.72 27.14
CA GLY A 124 -17.25 -7.05 27.56
C GLY A 124 -18.73 -7.12 27.86
N PHE A 125 -19.51 -7.29 26.88
CA PHE A 125 -20.71 -8.13 26.82
C PHE A 125 -21.56 -7.79 25.59
N ALA A 126 -21.66 -8.76 24.70
CA ALA A 126 -22.92 -9.04 24.05
C ALA A 126 -23.63 -7.83 23.38
N ALA A 127 -22.89 -7.00 22.66
CA ALA A 127 -23.49 -6.25 21.54
C ALA A 127 -24.33 -7.19 20.64
N ASN A 128 -24.22 -8.51 20.86
CA ASN A 128 -24.88 -9.56 20.12
C ASN A 128 -26.05 -10.24 20.86
N GLU A 129 -26.20 -10.12 22.17
CA GLU A 129 -27.21 -10.88 22.91
C GLU A 129 -28.44 -10.07 23.36
N GLY A 130 -28.46 -8.76 23.29
CA GLY A 130 -29.58 -7.94 23.73
C GLY A 130 -30.03 -6.97 22.68
N GLY A 131 -31.30 -6.69 22.62
CA GLY A 131 -31.94 -5.74 21.70
C GLY A 131 -31.58 -4.27 21.94
N GLU A 132 -30.31 -3.94 22.16
CA GLU A 132 -29.89 -2.54 22.13
C GLU A 132 -30.04 -2.02 20.70
N LEU A 133 -30.86 -1.01 20.56
CA LEU A 133 -31.08 -0.34 19.28
C LEU A 133 -29.80 0.41 18.89
N GLN A 134 -29.35 0.16 17.68
CA GLN A 134 -28.35 1.02 17.05
C GLN A 134 -28.91 2.44 16.94
N ASP A 135 -28.10 3.43 17.21
CA ASP A 135 -28.45 4.81 16.88
C ASP A 135 -28.35 4.98 15.37
N LEU A 136 -29.50 4.89 14.69
CA LEU A 136 -29.55 5.00 13.24
C LEU A 136 -29.33 6.43 12.74
N SER A 137 -29.41 7.45 13.58
CA SER A 137 -29.13 8.83 13.17
C SER A 137 -27.66 9.04 12.76
N ASP A 138 -26.73 8.32 13.42
CA ASP A 138 -25.30 8.37 13.13
C ASP A 138 -24.78 7.09 12.41
N PHE A 139 -25.60 6.04 12.30
CA PHE A 139 -25.21 4.82 11.60
C PHE A 139 -25.21 5.03 10.08
N PRO A 140 -24.08 4.80 9.36
CA PRO A 140 -24.00 5.00 7.91
C PRO A 140 -25.04 4.16 7.18
N LYS A 141 -25.56 4.66 6.06
CA LYS A 141 -26.44 3.92 5.16
C LYS A 141 -25.72 3.65 3.87
N CYS A 142 -25.92 2.47 3.29
CA CYS A 142 -25.49 2.16 1.93
C CYS A 142 -26.23 3.05 0.94
N VAL A 143 -25.53 3.49 -0.11
CA VAL A 143 -26.08 4.39 -1.15
C VAL A 143 -26.10 3.65 -2.48
N VAL A 144 -27.22 3.72 -3.18
CA VAL A 144 -27.33 3.22 -4.56
C VAL A 144 -26.56 4.15 -5.49
N VAL A 145 -25.58 3.63 -6.21
CA VAL A 145 -24.70 4.38 -7.13
C VAL A 145 -25.01 3.98 -8.57
N ASP A 146 -25.08 4.97 -9.49
CA ASP A 146 -25.04 4.70 -10.92
C ASP A 146 -23.58 4.68 -11.39
N ASP A 147 -23.12 3.52 -11.80
CA ASP A 147 -21.74 3.33 -12.28
C ASP A 147 -21.45 4.09 -13.58
N ASN A 148 -22.49 4.46 -14.33
CA ASN A 148 -22.40 5.17 -15.60
C ASN A 148 -22.48 6.71 -15.44
N ASP A 149 -22.70 7.24 -14.25
CA ASP A 149 -22.80 8.68 -13.97
C ASP A 149 -21.40 9.32 -13.83
N PHE A 150 -20.50 9.05 -14.77
CA PHE A 150 -19.19 9.70 -14.83
C PHE A 150 -18.62 9.67 -16.25
N ASP A 151 -18.18 10.84 -16.72
CA ASP A 151 -17.51 10.94 -18.01
C ASP A 151 -15.97 10.79 -17.83
N TRP A 152 -15.46 9.69 -18.27
CA TRP A 152 -14.03 9.37 -18.28
C TRP A 152 -13.23 10.14 -19.35
N GLU A 153 -13.91 10.87 -20.26
CA GLU A 153 -13.25 11.65 -21.32
C GLU A 153 -12.29 10.80 -22.20
N GLY A 154 -12.58 9.50 -22.33
CA GLY A 154 -11.75 8.56 -23.07
C GLY A 154 -10.53 8.03 -22.33
N ASP A 155 -10.47 8.22 -21.01
CA ASP A 155 -9.42 7.66 -20.14
C ASP A 155 -9.24 6.15 -20.33
N ARG A 156 -8.00 5.69 -20.21
CA ARG A 156 -7.61 4.28 -20.34
C ARG A 156 -6.45 3.97 -19.39
N PRO A 157 -6.33 2.74 -18.91
CA PRO A 157 -5.16 2.30 -18.15
C PRO A 157 -3.86 2.60 -18.89
N LEU A 158 -2.88 3.14 -18.18
CA LEU A 158 -1.60 3.56 -18.76
C LEU A 158 -0.75 2.35 -19.16
N GLY A 159 -0.79 1.28 -18.40
CA GLY A 159 -0.08 0.02 -18.68
C GLY A 159 1.44 0.18 -18.65
N ILE A 160 1.97 1.00 -17.78
CA ILE A 160 3.42 1.20 -17.62
C ILE A 160 4.05 -0.12 -17.18
N PRO A 161 5.09 -0.63 -17.88
CA PRO A 161 5.77 -1.85 -17.46
C PRO A 161 6.33 -1.75 -16.04
N MET A 162 6.31 -2.85 -15.27
CA MET A 162 6.90 -2.87 -13.92
C MET A 162 8.36 -2.42 -13.90
N SER A 163 9.14 -2.76 -14.90
CA SER A 163 10.54 -2.32 -15.03
C SER A 163 10.71 -0.79 -15.17
N GLU A 164 9.68 -0.09 -15.62
CA GLU A 164 9.67 1.36 -15.79
C GLU A 164 8.97 2.08 -14.63
N SER A 165 8.39 1.31 -13.70
CA SER A 165 7.66 1.87 -12.57
C SER A 165 8.60 2.47 -11.52
N VAL A 166 8.21 3.63 -10.99
CA VAL A 166 8.73 4.28 -9.79
C VAL A 166 7.52 4.57 -8.92
N ILE A 167 7.40 3.82 -7.82
CA ILE A 167 6.22 3.86 -6.95
C ILE A 167 6.44 4.88 -5.82
N TYR A 168 5.42 5.67 -5.54
CA TYR A 168 5.36 6.64 -4.45
C TYR A 168 4.22 6.25 -3.50
N GLU A 169 4.56 5.65 -2.36
CA GLU A 169 3.61 5.27 -1.33
C GLU A 169 3.19 6.50 -0.53
N THR A 170 1.89 6.76 -0.36
CA THR A 170 1.43 7.92 0.40
C THR A 170 0.02 7.76 0.96
N HIS A 171 -0.25 8.47 2.07
CA HIS A 171 -1.59 8.60 2.62
C HIS A 171 -2.35 9.73 1.92
N LEU A 172 -3.52 9.44 1.36
CA LEU A 172 -4.29 10.40 0.57
C LEU A 172 -4.58 11.70 1.34
N LYS A 173 -5.15 11.59 2.55
CA LYS A 173 -5.50 12.75 3.37
C LYS A 173 -4.25 13.50 3.83
N GLY A 174 -3.27 12.79 4.40
CA GLY A 174 -2.07 13.39 4.98
C GLY A 174 -1.23 14.17 3.98
N PHE A 175 -1.32 13.84 2.69
CA PHE A 175 -0.57 14.51 1.63
C PHE A 175 -0.92 16.00 1.50
N THR A 176 -2.17 16.38 1.75
CA THR A 176 -2.63 17.79 1.60
C THR A 176 -3.32 18.37 2.82
N ALA A 177 -3.48 17.62 3.92
CA ALA A 177 -4.25 18.07 5.09
C ALA A 177 -3.59 19.24 5.84
N SER A 178 -2.25 19.33 5.82
CA SER A 178 -1.53 20.40 6.50
C SER A 178 -1.80 21.76 5.87
N LYS A 179 -1.90 22.79 6.70
CA LYS A 179 -2.00 24.20 6.26
C LYS A 179 -0.83 24.63 5.39
N THR A 180 0.32 23.96 5.49
CA THR A 180 1.52 24.24 4.70
C THR A 180 1.40 23.76 3.26
N SER A 181 0.33 23.00 2.92
CA SER A 181 0.08 22.52 1.57
C SER A 181 -0.32 23.62 0.59
N ASP A 182 -0.70 24.80 1.08
CA ASP A 182 -1.28 25.90 0.30
C ASP A 182 -2.58 25.50 -0.46
N ILE A 183 -3.28 24.45 0.02
CA ILE A 183 -4.57 23.98 -0.51
C ILE A 183 -5.71 24.64 0.28
N ALA A 184 -6.78 25.01 -0.41
CA ALA A 184 -7.96 25.59 0.22
C ALA A 184 -8.54 24.63 1.29
N PRO A 185 -8.87 25.13 2.50
CA PRO A 185 -9.29 24.27 3.62
C PRO A 185 -10.47 23.34 3.29
N GLU A 186 -11.36 23.76 2.38
CA GLU A 186 -12.56 23.02 1.99
C GLU A 186 -12.25 21.75 1.20
N ILE A 187 -11.06 21.66 0.61
CA ILE A 187 -10.62 20.52 -0.18
C ILE A 187 -9.30 19.90 0.33
N ALA A 188 -8.68 20.50 1.35
CA ALA A 188 -7.47 19.93 1.96
C ALA A 188 -7.76 18.54 2.54
N GLY A 189 -6.86 17.58 2.32
CA GLY A 189 -7.03 16.19 2.76
C GLY A 189 -8.08 15.40 1.98
N THR A 190 -8.54 15.88 0.83
CA THR A 190 -9.54 15.19 0.00
C THR A 190 -8.96 14.72 -1.34
N TYR A 191 -9.72 13.86 -2.06
CA TYR A 191 -9.39 13.46 -3.44
C TYR A 191 -9.15 14.68 -4.33
N LYS A 192 -10.03 15.69 -4.22
CA LYS A 192 -9.91 16.96 -4.96
C LYS A 192 -8.67 17.76 -4.54
N GLY A 193 -8.34 17.78 -3.26
CA GLY A 193 -7.13 18.43 -2.76
C GLY A 193 -5.86 17.76 -3.29
N PHE A 194 -5.83 16.43 -3.35
CA PHE A 194 -4.72 15.67 -3.87
C PHE A 194 -4.42 16.03 -5.34
N THR A 195 -5.45 16.24 -6.16
CA THR A 195 -5.26 16.62 -7.59
C THR A 195 -4.44 17.89 -7.76
N GLN A 196 -4.46 18.81 -6.79
CA GLN A 196 -3.70 20.07 -6.85
C GLN A 196 -2.18 19.89 -6.69
N LYS A 197 -1.74 18.69 -6.29
CA LYS A 197 -0.32 18.35 -6.09
C LYS A 197 0.22 17.37 -7.15
N ILE A 198 -0.56 16.98 -8.13
CA ILE A 198 -0.14 16.03 -9.19
C ILE A 198 1.09 16.55 -9.96
N ASP A 199 1.16 17.85 -10.22
CA ASP A 199 2.31 18.46 -10.90
C ASP A 199 3.63 18.29 -10.13
N TYR A 200 3.58 18.27 -8.79
CA TYR A 200 4.75 17.98 -7.97
C TYR A 200 5.24 16.54 -8.21
N LEU A 201 4.35 15.56 -8.15
CA LEU A 201 4.67 14.14 -8.39
C LEU A 201 5.23 13.92 -9.80
N LYS A 202 4.63 14.58 -10.81
CA LYS A 202 5.11 14.54 -12.18
C LYS A 202 6.51 15.12 -12.32
N LYS A 203 6.81 16.26 -11.68
CA LYS A 203 8.14 16.87 -11.67
C LYS A 203 9.17 16.02 -10.95
N LEU A 204 8.78 15.35 -9.87
CA LEU A 204 9.63 14.40 -9.16
C LEU A 204 10.00 13.20 -10.03
N GLY A 205 9.14 12.84 -11.00
CA GLY A 205 9.38 11.76 -11.96
C GLY A 205 8.68 10.44 -11.62
N ILE A 206 7.73 10.46 -10.67
CA ILE A 206 6.92 9.31 -10.26
C ILE A 206 6.10 8.76 -11.43
N THR A 207 5.88 7.47 -11.47
CA THR A 207 5.05 6.80 -12.48
C THR A 207 3.84 6.10 -11.91
N ALA A 208 3.82 5.84 -10.61
CA ALA A 208 2.68 5.26 -9.91
C ALA A 208 2.59 5.79 -8.49
N VAL A 209 1.38 6.11 -8.03
CA VAL A 209 1.09 6.41 -6.63
C VAL A 209 0.45 5.16 -6.02
N GLU A 210 1.00 4.70 -4.89
CA GLU A 210 0.39 3.67 -4.05
C GLU A 210 -0.26 4.35 -2.85
N PHE A 211 -1.60 4.34 -2.83
CA PHE A 211 -2.34 4.92 -1.72
C PHE A 211 -2.51 3.93 -0.58
N LEU A 212 -2.21 4.35 0.65
CA LEU A 212 -2.70 3.67 1.85
C LEU A 212 -4.22 3.51 1.73
N PRO A 213 -4.86 2.61 2.52
CA PRO A 213 -6.25 2.23 2.28
C PRO A 213 -7.20 3.41 2.06
N VAL A 214 -7.87 3.39 0.91
CA VAL A 214 -8.92 4.35 0.52
C VAL A 214 -10.29 3.70 0.42
N PHE A 215 -10.43 2.44 0.78
CA PHE A 215 -11.74 1.82 0.98
C PHE A 215 -12.41 2.43 2.20
N GLU A 216 -13.76 2.38 2.26
CA GLU A 216 -14.47 2.92 3.42
C GLU A 216 -14.07 2.21 4.72
N PHE A 217 -13.72 2.99 5.72
CA PHE A 217 -13.42 2.57 7.09
C PHE A 217 -13.98 3.60 8.08
N ASP A 218 -14.00 3.30 9.37
CA ASP A 218 -14.46 4.22 10.41
C ASP A 218 -13.30 4.77 11.23
N GLU A 219 -13.09 6.06 11.19
CA GLU A 219 -12.03 6.74 11.94
C GLU A 219 -12.21 6.59 13.46
N ASN A 220 -13.43 6.38 13.94
CA ASN A 220 -13.77 6.33 15.36
C ASN A 220 -13.58 4.94 15.99
N GLU A 221 -12.97 4.00 15.26
CA GLU A 221 -12.68 2.67 15.77
C GLU A 221 -11.66 2.67 16.93
N ASN A 222 -10.73 3.63 16.93
CA ASN A 222 -9.69 3.70 17.94
C ASN A 222 -10.24 4.16 19.29
N GLY A 223 -10.06 3.31 20.32
CA GLY A 223 -10.50 3.60 21.70
C GLY A 223 -9.46 4.34 22.56
N ASN A 224 -8.25 4.58 22.06
CA ASN A 224 -7.18 5.20 22.81
C ASN A 224 -7.27 6.73 22.79
N SER A 225 -6.63 7.37 23.78
CA SER A 225 -6.45 8.81 23.81
C SER A 225 -4.97 9.14 23.86
N ASN A 226 -4.57 10.25 23.25
CA ASN A 226 -3.21 10.76 23.34
C ASN A 226 -2.92 11.11 24.82
N PRO A 227 -1.92 10.48 25.46
CA PRO A 227 -1.65 10.71 26.90
C PRO A 227 -1.12 12.09 27.22
N ARG A 228 -0.63 12.84 26.21
CA ARG A 228 -0.10 14.20 26.38
C ARG A 228 -1.20 15.25 26.28
N THR A 229 -2.12 15.11 25.29
CA THR A 229 -3.17 16.12 25.02
C THR A 229 -4.51 15.75 25.61
N GLY A 230 -4.76 14.45 25.86
CA GLY A 230 -6.06 13.90 26.26
C GLY A 230 -7.06 13.79 25.10
N GLU A 231 -6.66 14.11 23.87
CA GLU A 231 -7.51 14.01 22.70
C GLU A 231 -7.73 12.55 22.30
N GLN A 232 -8.94 12.24 21.85
CA GLN A 232 -9.30 10.93 21.30
C GLN A 232 -8.51 10.68 20.03
N LEU A 233 -7.83 9.53 19.95
CA LEU A 233 -7.15 9.10 18.76
C LEU A 233 -8.14 8.48 17.75
N VAL A 234 -7.75 8.45 16.49
CA VAL A 234 -8.58 7.94 15.40
C VAL A 234 -7.82 6.89 14.60
N ASN A 235 -8.53 6.03 13.88
CA ASN A 235 -7.91 5.20 12.85
C ASN A 235 -7.57 6.11 11.67
N TYR A 236 -6.27 6.40 11.48
CA TYR A 236 -5.79 7.29 10.43
C TYR A 236 -5.38 6.52 9.16
N TRP A 237 -4.71 5.37 9.31
CA TRP A 237 -4.23 4.62 8.14
C TRP A 237 -5.34 3.91 7.37
N GLY A 238 -6.39 3.45 8.04
CA GLY A 238 -7.53 2.82 7.39
C GLY A 238 -7.42 1.30 7.17
N TYR A 239 -6.51 0.62 7.83
CA TYR A 239 -6.40 -0.86 7.73
C TYR A 239 -7.50 -1.57 8.54
N SER A 240 -8.74 -1.17 8.35
CA SER A 240 -9.93 -1.76 9.00
C SER A 240 -11.16 -1.53 8.13
N THR A 241 -11.25 -2.28 7.03
CA THR A 241 -12.23 -2.06 5.96
C THR A 241 -13.66 -2.38 6.40
N ILE A 242 -14.58 -1.47 6.05
CA ILE A 242 -16.04 -1.62 6.15
C ILE A 242 -16.66 -1.76 4.75
N GLY A 243 -16.23 -0.97 3.77
CA GLY A 243 -16.84 -0.94 2.44
C GLY A 243 -15.84 -1.30 1.34
N PHE A 244 -15.84 -2.56 0.89
CA PHE A 244 -14.88 -3.10 -0.07
C PHE A 244 -15.07 -2.62 -1.52
N PHE A 245 -16.19 -1.96 -1.82
CA PHE A 245 -16.50 -1.37 -3.14
C PHE A 245 -16.62 0.15 -3.06
N ALA A 246 -16.48 0.74 -1.88
CA ALA A 246 -16.73 2.15 -1.65
C ALA A 246 -15.44 2.92 -1.38
N PRO A 247 -15.18 4.03 -2.07
CA PRO A 247 -14.12 4.95 -1.69
C PRO A 247 -14.48 5.66 -0.39
N LYS A 248 -13.47 5.95 0.44
CA LYS A 248 -13.59 6.59 1.74
C LYS A 248 -14.37 7.91 1.66
N THR A 249 -15.52 7.96 2.32
CA THR A 249 -16.45 9.09 2.26
C THR A 249 -15.85 10.38 2.81
N SER A 250 -15.07 10.30 3.90
CA SER A 250 -14.47 11.50 4.51
C SER A 250 -13.34 12.11 3.68
N TYR A 251 -12.79 11.38 2.69
CA TYR A 251 -11.78 11.88 1.76
C TYR A 251 -12.39 12.62 0.55
N ALA A 252 -13.70 12.78 0.49
CA ALA A 252 -14.37 13.59 -0.53
C ALA A 252 -14.75 14.98 0.01
N ALA A 253 -14.61 16.01 -0.81
CA ALA A 253 -15.17 17.34 -0.55
C ALA A 253 -16.68 17.33 -0.80
N ASP A 254 -17.15 16.66 -1.85
CA ASP A 254 -18.57 16.38 -2.12
C ASP A 254 -19.00 15.09 -1.40
N ARG A 255 -19.66 15.24 -0.25
CA ARG A 255 -20.20 14.14 0.55
C ARG A 255 -21.66 13.82 0.25
N SER A 256 -22.21 14.36 -0.82
CA SER A 256 -23.55 13.99 -1.31
C SER A 256 -23.58 12.52 -1.76
N PRO A 257 -24.74 11.87 -1.81
CA PRO A 257 -24.84 10.50 -2.28
C PRO A 257 -24.15 10.29 -3.64
N GLY A 258 -23.14 9.39 -3.67
CA GLY A 258 -22.30 9.14 -4.84
C GLY A 258 -21.17 10.16 -5.10
N GLY A 259 -21.10 11.27 -4.35
CA GLY A 259 -20.03 12.27 -4.45
C GLY A 259 -18.63 11.70 -4.30
N PRO A 260 -18.35 10.88 -3.27
CA PRO A 260 -17.04 10.24 -3.08
C PRO A 260 -16.61 9.39 -4.27
N VAL A 261 -17.54 8.67 -4.90
CA VAL A 261 -17.26 7.86 -6.11
C VAL A 261 -16.84 8.75 -7.27
N ARG A 262 -17.57 9.86 -7.51
CA ARG A 262 -17.23 10.79 -8.59
C ARG A 262 -15.89 11.49 -8.37
N GLU A 263 -15.59 11.91 -7.13
CA GLU A 263 -14.32 12.55 -6.82
C GLU A 263 -13.14 11.60 -6.94
N PHE A 264 -13.27 10.34 -6.49
CA PHE A 264 -12.24 9.33 -6.67
C PHE A 264 -11.98 9.04 -8.16
N LYS A 265 -13.05 8.83 -8.95
CA LYS A 265 -12.91 8.66 -10.42
C LYS A 265 -12.19 9.85 -11.06
N ASN A 266 -12.49 11.08 -10.62
CA ASN A 266 -11.80 12.26 -11.11
C ASN A 266 -10.32 12.31 -10.71
N LEU A 267 -9.98 11.89 -9.49
CA LEU A 267 -8.57 11.77 -9.06
C LEU A 267 -7.79 10.81 -9.98
N VAL A 268 -8.34 9.62 -10.23
CA VAL A 268 -7.71 8.63 -11.12
C VAL A 268 -7.51 9.21 -12.51
N LYS A 269 -8.56 9.81 -13.08
CA LYS A 269 -8.50 10.46 -14.40
C LYS A 269 -7.42 11.54 -14.49
N GLU A 270 -7.28 12.40 -13.49
CA GLU A 270 -6.27 13.45 -13.47
C GLU A 270 -4.83 12.91 -13.28
N LEU A 271 -4.66 11.84 -12.49
CA LEU A 271 -3.38 11.14 -12.38
C LEU A 271 -2.98 10.50 -13.72
N HIS A 272 -3.91 9.83 -14.40
CA HIS A 272 -3.68 9.25 -15.73
C HIS A 272 -3.29 10.31 -16.77
N LYS A 273 -3.96 11.47 -16.78
CA LYS A 273 -3.57 12.61 -17.65
C LYS A 273 -2.15 13.08 -17.39
N ALA A 274 -1.65 12.94 -16.16
CA ALA A 274 -0.27 13.27 -15.80
C ALA A 274 0.73 12.14 -16.15
N GLY A 275 0.26 10.96 -16.56
CA GLY A 275 1.08 9.77 -16.82
C GLY A 275 1.45 9.02 -15.54
N ILE A 276 0.60 9.04 -14.53
CA ILE A 276 0.81 8.41 -13.22
C ILE A 276 -0.30 7.38 -12.98
N GLU A 277 0.06 6.13 -12.74
CA GLU A 277 -0.83 5.03 -12.40
C GLU A 277 -1.28 5.12 -10.94
N VAL A 278 -2.40 4.47 -10.63
CA VAL A 278 -2.97 4.38 -9.29
C VAL A 278 -2.92 2.94 -8.81
N ILE A 279 -2.23 2.72 -7.70
CA ILE A 279 -2.17 1.45 -6.96
C ILE A 279 -2.90 1.66 -5.64
N LEU A 280 -3.77 0.73 -5.27
CA LEU A 280 -4.47 0.76 -3.97
C LEU A 280 -3.91 -0.28 -3.03
N ASP A 281 -3.64 0.14 -1.81
CA ASP A 281 -3.40 -0.79 -0.71
C ASP A 281 -4.75 -1.33 -0.22
N VAL A 282 -4.91 -2.67 -0.29
CA VAL A 282 -6.19 -3.34 -0.05
C VAL A 282 -6.12 -4.37 1.05
N VAL A 283 -7.12 -4.35 1.91
CA VAL A 283 -7.19 -5.17 3.11
C VAL A 283 -8.28 -6.23 2.96
N TYR A 284 -7.95 -7.40 2.38
CA TYR A 284 -8.88 -8.53 2.28
C TYR A 284 -8.58 -9.62 3.32
N ASN A 285 -7.61 -9.41 4.17
CA ASN A 285 -7.17 -10.40 5.15
C ASN A 285 -8.04 -10.42 6.42
N HIS A 286 -8.69 -9.31 6.77
CA HIS A 286 -9.60 -9.16 7.92
C HIS A 286 -10.64 -8.06 7.67
N THR A 287 -11.56 -7.87 8.63
CA THR A 287 -12.60 -6.83 8.59
C THR A 287 -12.65 -6.05 9.90
N ALA A 288 -13.32 -4.90 9.89
CA ALA A 288 -13.55 -4.06 11.05
C ALA A 288 -14.50 -4.67 12.12
N GLU A 289 -15.09 -5.84 11.88
CA GLU A 289 -15.98 -6.49 12.86
C GLU A 289 -15.26 -7.08 14.07
N GLY A 290 -13.90 -7.08 14.09
CA GLY A 290 -13.09 -7.53 15.22
C GLY A 290 -13.26 -9.01 15.57
N ASN A 291 -12.97 -9.40 16.84
CA ASN A 291 -13.09 -10.77 17.33
C ASN A 291 -14.55 -11.13 17.73
N GLU A 292 -14.74 -12.21 18.47
CA GLU A 292 -16.06 -12.70 18.94
C GLU A 292 -16.84 -11.70 19.80
N HIS A 293 -16.16 -10.70 20.35
CA HIS A 293 -16.74 -9.60 21.13
C HIS A 293 -16.99 -8.34 20.31
N GLY A 294 -16.55 -8.30 19.04
CA GLY A 294 -16.72 -7.15 18.16
C GLY A 294 -18.17 -6.96 17.68
N TYR A 295 -18.41 -5.86 17.01
CA TYR A 295 -19.73 -5.47 16.51
C TYR A 295 -20.20 -6.35 15.35
N THR A 296 -21.52 -6.39 15.15
CA THR A 296 -22.19 -7.07 14.03
C THR A 296 -22.84 -6.01 13.16
N PHE A 297 -22.28 -5.74 12.00
CA PHE A 297 -22.81 -4.75 11.08
C PHE A 297 -22.71 -5.18 9.60
N GLU A 298 -22.10 -6.34 9.31
CA GLU A 298 -21.92 -6.82 7.93
C GLU A 298 -21.86 -8.36 7.89
N PHE A 299 -20.74 -8.94 7.51
CA PHE A 299 -20.52 -10.36 7.23
C PHE A 299 -20.93 -11.29 8.36
N ARG A 300 -20.66 -10.90 9.61
CA ARG A 300 -20.99 -11.67 10.79
C ARG A 300 -22.48 -11.94 10.90
N GLY A 301 -23.28 -10.91 10.62
CA GLY A 301 -24.74 -11.00 10.67
C GLY A 301 -25.37 -11.63 9.44
N LEU A 302 -24.63 -11.71 8.32
CA LEU A 302 -25.08 -12.29 7.06
C LEU A 302 -24.82 -13.80 6.99
N GLN A 303 -23.56 -14.24 7.16
CA GLN A 303 -23.16 -15.64 7.12
C GLN A 303 -21.75 -15.81 7.71
N ASN A 304 -21.62 -15.77 9.00
CA ASN A 304 -20.34 -15.71 9.72
C ASN A 304 -19.36 -16.85 9.36
N ASP A 305 -19.83 -18.10 9.28
CA ASP A 305 -19.00 -19.29 9.04
C ASP A 305 -18.49 -19.41 7.59
N VAL A 306 -18.98 -18.58 6.69
CA VAL A 306 -18.52 -18.50 5.28
C VAL A 306 -17.43 -17.46 5.13
N TYR A 307 -17.67 -16.26 5.67
CA TYR A 307 -16.78 -15.13 5.49
C TYR A 307 -15.56 -15.14 6.41
N TYR A 308 -15.63 -15.79 7.57
CA TYR A 308 -14.54 -15.83 8.55
C TYR A 308 -13.92 -17.21 8.70
N SER A 309 -12.61 -17.22 8.91
CA SER A 309 -11.85 -18.41 9.28
C SER A 309 -12.09 -18.71 10.78
N LEU A 310 -12.74 -19.85 11.05
CA LEU A 310 -13.11 -20.26 12.42
C LEU A 310 -12.34 -21.51 12.81
N PRO A 311 -11.89 -21.64 14.08
CA PRO A 311 -11.26 -22.86 14.55
C PRO A 311 -12.20 -24.08 14.40
N VAL A 312 -11.66 -25.19 13.88
CA VAL A 312 -12.44 -26.40 13.59
C VAL A 312 -13.10 -26.97 14.86
N ASN A 313 -12.39 -26.90 15.97
CA ASN A 313 -12.82 -27.51 17.26
C ASN A 313 -13.76 -26.61 18.07
N ASP A 314 -13.71 -25.30 17.86
CA ASP A 314 -14.57 -24.38 18.60
C ASP A 314 -14.82 -23.11 17.75
N LYS A 315 -15.92 -23.11 17.02
CA LYS A 315 -16.34 -22.02 16.16
C LYS A 315 -16.89 -20.78 16.89
N ASN A 316 -16.86 -20.78 18.22
CA ASN A 316 -17.16 -19.57 19.00
C ASN A 316 -16.13 -18.48 18.77
N TYR A 317 -14.90 -18.82 18.38
CA TYR A 317 -13.78 -17.91 18.21
C TYR A 317 -13.45 -17.72 16.74
N TYR A 318 -12.60 -16.73 16.46
CA TYR A 318 -12.05 -16.47 15.13
C TYR A 318 -10.57 -16.88 15.08
N MET A 319 -10.11 -17.35 13.92
CA MET A 319 -8.69 -17.37 13.65
C MET A 319 -8.22 -15.92 13.46
N ASN A 320 -7.04 -15.61 13.99
CA ASN A 320 -6.49 -14.24 13.98
C ASN A 320 -5.05 -14.24 13.50
N PHE A 321 -4.86 -14.33 12.18
CA PHE A 321 -3.55 -14.25 11.53
C PHE A 321 -3.16 -12.79 11.23
N SER A 322 -4.11 -11.85 11.34
CA SER A 322 -3.93 -10.43 11.08
C SER A 322 -3.48 -9.64 12.31
N GLY A 323 -3.71 -10.15 13.52
CA GLY A 323 -3.57 -9.37 14.74
C GLY A 323 -4.79 -8.50 15.08
N CYS A 324 -5.75 -8.34 14.14
CA CYS A 324 -6.90 -7.43 14.26
C CYS A 324 -8.19 -8.11 14.78
N GLY A 325 -8.08 -9.33 15.31
CA GLY A 325 -9.20 -10.05 15.96
C GLY A 325 -9.88 -11.08 15.09
N ASN A 326 -9.82 -10.97 13.77
CA ASN A 326 -10.37 -11.96 12.84
C ASN A 326 -9.46 -12.16 11.63
N SER A 327 -9.74 -13.19 10.84
CA SER A 327 -9.19 -13.37 9.50
C SER A 327 -10.30 -13.81 8.57
N MET A 328 -10.36 -13.20 7.39
CA MET A 328 -11.29 -13.61 6.35
C MET A 328 -10.97 -15.00 5.81
N ASN A 329 -12.00 -15.77 5.51
CA ASN A 329 -11.91 -17.10 4.90
C ASN A 329 -11.79 -16.95 3.37
N CYS A 330 -10.67 -16.38 2.91
CA CYS A 330 -10.44 -15.97 1.52
C CYS A 330 -10.56 -17.11 0.51
N ASN A 331 -10.35 -18.37 0.93
CA ASN A 331 -10.44 -19.54 0.09
C ASN A 331 -11.79 -20.30 0.21
N ASN A 332 -12.80 -19.72 0.84
CA ASN A 332 -14.19 -20.14 0.67
C ASN A 332 -14.70 -19.59 -0.68
N PRO A 333 -15.39 -20.40 -1.51
CA PRO A 333 -15.83 -19.96 -2.84
C PRO A 333 -16.69 -18.69 -2.86
N VAL A 334 -17.49 -18.43 -1.83
CA VAL A 334 -18.32 -17.21 -1.74
C VAL A 334 -17.42 -15.99 -1.47
N THR A 335 -16.54 -16.09 -0.48
CA THR A 335 -15.59 -15.03 -0.11
C THR A 335 -14.59 -14.78 -1.25
N TRP A 336 -14.12 -15.83 -1.90
CA TRP A 336 -13.27 -15.75 -3.07
C TRP A 336 -13.92 -14.94 -4.20
N ASN A 337 -15.17 -15.27 -4.58
CA ASN A 337 -15.88 -14.51 -5.60
C ASN A 337 -16.11 -13.05 -5.19
N PHE A 338 -16.42 -12.79 -3.93
CA PHE A 338 -16.54 -11.45 -3.39
C PHE A 338 -15.24 -10.63 -3.59
N ILE A 339 -14.07 -11.21 -3.29
CA ILE A 339 -12.77 -10.55 -3.47
C ILE A 339 -12.53 -10.25 -4.97
N LEU A 340 -12.78 -11.21 -5.85
CA LEU A 340 -12.63 -11.01 -7.30
C LEU A 340 -13.58 -9.93 -7.83
N ASP A 341 -14.82 -9.92 -7.38
CA ASP A 341 -15.81 -8.93 -7.80
C ASP A 341 -15.41 -7.51 -7.35
N SER A 342 -14.87 -7.39 -6.14
CA SER A 342 -14.34 -6.11 -5.65
C SER A 342 -13.15 -5.64 -6.50
N LEU A 343 -12.16 -6.48 -6.73
CA LEU A 343 -11.01 -6.13 -7.57
C LEU A 343 -11.41 -5.75 -8.99
N ARG A 344 -12.34 -6.52 -9.60
CA ARG A 344 -12.88 -6.21 -10.94
C ARG A 344 -13.60 -4.86 -10.97
N TYR A 345 -14.39 -4.55 -9.94
CA TYR A 345 -15.08 -3.26 -9.83
C TYR A 345 -14.07 -2.10 -9.80
N TRP A 346 -13.02 -2.20 -8.99
CA TRP A 346 -12.00 -1.16 -8.92
C TRP A 346 -11.23 -1.00 -10.23
N VAL A 347 -11.02 -2.06 -10.99
CA VAL A 347 -10.37 -1.97 -12.32
C VAL A 347 -11.32 -1.45 -13.39
N VAL A 348 -12.55 -2.00 -13.48
CA VAL A 348 -13.47 -1.71 -14.60
C VAL A 348 -14.21 -0.39 -14.40
N ASN A 349 -14.68 -0.11 -13.17
CA ASN A 349 -15.51 1.05 -12.89
C ASN A 349 -14.74 2.24 -12.30
N MET A 350 -13.62 1.98 -11.64
CA MET A 350 -12.81 3.00 -10.96
C MET A 350 -11.46 3.24 -11.64
N HIS A 351 -11.12 2.49 -12.71
CA HIS A 351 -9.91 2.58 -13.54
C HIS A 351 -8.59 2.46 -12.77
N VAL A 352 -8.56 1.69 -11.68
CA VAL A 352 -7.35 1.46 -10.88
C VAL A 352 -6.36 0.55 -11.62
N ASP A 353 -5.06 0.87 -11.59
CA ASP A 353 -4.01 0.16 -12.33
C ASP A 353 -3.33 -0.96 -11.54
N GLY A 354 -3.46 -0.95 -10.23
CA GLY A 354 -2.80 -1.96 -9.39
C GLY A 354 -3.35 -2.05 -7.98
N PHE A 355 -2.90 -3.13 -7.31
CA PHE A 355 -3.21 -3.39 -5.91
C PHE A 355 -1.98 -3.87 -5.16
N ARG A 356 -1.78 -3.37 -3.94
CA ARG A 356 -0.90 -3.94 -2.92
C ARG A 356 -1.79 -4.62 -1.88
N PHE A 357 -1.57 -5.90 -1.65
CA PHE A 357 -2.36 -6.69 -0.71
C PHE A 357 -1.69 -6.73 0.65
N ASP A 358 -2.36 -6.12 1.63
CA ASP A 358 -1.97 -6.15 3.04
C ASP A 358 -1.98 -7.59 3.58
N LEU A 359 -0.94 -7.97 4.33
CA LEU A 359 -0.76 -9.31 4.92
C LEU A 359 -1.18 -10.44 3.96
N ALA A 360 -0.71 -10.38 2.72
CA ALA A 360 -1.18 -11.22 1.62
C ALA A 360 -1.04 -12.73 1.89
N SER A 361 -0.14 -13.14 2.79
CA SER A 361 0.01 -14.54 3.18
C SER A 361 -1.27 -15.14 3.78
N ILE A 362 -2.18 -14.33 4.32
CA ILE A 362 -3.48 -14.80 4.79
C ILE A 362 -4.35 -15.31 3.64
N LEU A 363 -4.25 -14.70 2.46
CA LEU A 363 -4.96 -15.13 1.26
C LEU A 363 -4.51 -16.52 0.76
N THR A 364 -3.35 -16.99 1.21
CA THR A 364 -2.84 -18.35 0.91
C THR A 364 -3.21 -19.38 1.96
N ARG A 365 -4.07 -19.08 2.92
CA ARG A 365 -4.49 -20.02 3.95
C ARG A 365 -5.81 -20.71 3.59
N ALA A 366 -5.83 -22.03 3.77
CA ALA A 366 -7.05 -22.83 3.65
C ALA A 366 -8.06 -22.49 4.77
N PRO A 367 -9.34 -22.87 4.64
CA PRO A 367 -10.36 -22.61 5.67
C PRO A 367 -10.02 -23.10 7.08
N ASN A 368 -9.13 -24.08 7.20
CA ASN A 368 -8.62 -24.59 8.48
C ASN A 368 -7.37 -23.84 8.99
N GLY A 369 -6.98 -22.76 8.32
CA GLY A 369 -5.83 -21.92 8.67
C GLY A 369 -4.46 -22.44 8.18
N ALA A 370 -4.38 -23.64 7.61
CA ALA A 370 -3.12 -24.17 7.09
C ALA A 370 -2.72 -23.45 5.80
N PRO A 371 -1.43 -23.17 5.57
CA PRO A 371 -0.97 -22.62 4.31
C PRO A 371 -1.26 -23.57 3.13
N ILE A 372 -1.71 -23.00 2.01
CA ILE A 372 -1.87 -23.71 0.75
C ILE A 372 -0.53 -23.68 0.03
N TYR A 373 -0.06 -24.83 -0.44
CA TYR A 373 1.18 -24.99 -1.19
C TYR A 373 0.93 -25.59 -2.56
N GLY A 374 1.79 -25.24 -3.51
CA GLY A 374 1.76 -25.78 -4.88
C GLY A 374 0.58 -25.24 -5.69
N ASP A 375 0.15 -26.01 -6.70
CA ASP A 375 -0.87 -25.62 -7.67
C ASP A 375 -2.32 -25.91 -7.21
N LEU A 376 -2.56 -25.87 -5.89
CA LEU A 376 -3.91 -26.03 -5.37
C LEU A 376 -4.74 -24.77 -5.65
N PRO A 377 -6.04 -24.93 -5.98
CA PRO A 377 -6.91 -23.77 -6.17
C PRO A 377 -6.91 -22.83 -4.98
N SER A 378 -6.69 -21.56 -5.24
CA SER A 378 -6.67 -20.50 -4.23
C SER A 378 -7.15 -19.18 -4.82
N VAL A 379 -7.58 -18.26 -3.97
CA VAL A 379 -7.97 -16.91 -4.42
C VAL A 379 -6.79 -16.20 -5.10
N THR A 380 -5.55 -16.43 -4.64
CA THR A 380 -4.36 -15.83 -5.27
C THR A 380 -4.10 -16.36 -6.67
N ALA A 381 -4.37 -17.64 -6.93
CA ALA A 381 -4.33 -18.21 -8.27
C ALA A 381 -5.43 -17.60 -9.15
N ALA A 382 -6.65 -17.50 -8.64
CA ALA A 382 -7.76 -16.91 -9.39
C ALA A 382 -7.51 -15.43 -9.73
N ILE A 383 -6.94 -14.65 -8.82
CA ILE A 383 -6.50 -13.26 -9.10
C ILE A 383 -5.47 -13.23 -10.23
N SER A 384 -4.52 -14.18 -10.23
CA SER A 384 -3.49 -14.27 -11.27
C SER A 384 -4.04 -14.59 -12.65
N GLU A 385 -5.09 -15.42 -12.73
CA GLU A 385 -5.67 -15.93 -13.97
C GLU A 385 -6.85 -15.09 -14.48
N ASP A 386 -7.33 -14.14 -13.67
CA ASP A 386 -8.49 -13.34 -14.03
C ASP A 386 -8.21 -12.46 -15.25
N PRO A 387 -9.02 -12.55 -16.32
CA PRO A 387 -8.78 -11.79 -17.55
C PRO A 387 -8.97 -10.27 -17.38
N VAL A 388 -9.80 -9.82 -16.43
CA VAL A 388 -9.98 -8.39 -16.12
C VAL A 388 -8.72 -7.86 -15.45
N LEU A 389 -8.13 -8.66 -14.57
CA LEU A 389 -6.91 -8.31 -13.83
C LEU A 389 -5.62 -8.56 -14.63
N ALA A 390 -5.70 -9.08 -15.86
CA ALA A 390 -4.53 -9.54 -16.62
C ALA A 390 -3.44 -8.49 -16.83
N LYS A 391 -3.78 -7.20 -16.86
CA LYS A 391 -2.85 -6.08 -17.03
C LYS A 391 -2.64 -5.26 -15.75
N THR A 392 -3.28 -5.62 -14.65
CA THR A 392 -3.23 -4.93 -13.38
C THR A 392 -1.94 -5.27 -12.63
N LYS A 393 -1.28 -4.32 -12.04
CA LYS A 393 -0.15 -4.56 -11.13
C LYS A 393 -0.66 -5.26 -9.86
N ILE A 394 0.01 -6.34 -9.46
CA ILE A 394 -0.37 -7.15 -8.30
C ILE A 394 0.85 -7.30 -7.40
N ILE A 395 0.78 -6.69 -6.23
CA ILE A 395 1.89 -6.60 -5.27
C ILE A 395 1.43 -7.24 -3.96
N ALA A 396 2.25 -8.11 -3.40
CA ALA A 396 1.98 -8.75 -2.11
C ALA A 396 2.88 -8.19 -1.02
N GLU A 397 2.31 -8.00 0.15
CA GLU A 397 3.04 -8.05 1.40
C GLU A 397 3.15 -9.54 1.80
N PRO A 398 4.30 -10.20 1.60
CA PRO A 398 4.38 -11.66 1.60
C PRO A 398 4.59 -12.27 3.00
N TRP A 399 3.88 -11.78 4.01
CA TRP A 399 3.90 -12.29 5.39
C TRP A 399 2.55 -12.11 6.09
N ASP A 400 2.44 -12.63 7.31
CA ASP A 400 1.33 -12.37 8.23
C ASP A 400 1.80 -12.28 9.70
N CYS A 401 0.90 -11.89 10.60
CA CYS A 401 1.23 -11.72 12.02
C CYS A 401 1.37 -13.05 12.79
N ALA A 402 1.07 -14.19 12.16
CA ALA A 402 1.24 -15.53 12.75
C ALA A 402 2.56 -16.21 12.33
N GLY A 403 3.48 -15.47 11.70
CA GLY A 403 4.83 -15.92 11.37
C GLY A 403 4.98 -16.63 10.02
N LEU A 404 3.95 -16.63 9.17
CA LEU A 404 4.12 -17.09 7.79
C LEU A 404 4.84 -16.00 6.99
N TYR A 405 6.03 -16.35 6.45
CA TYR A 405 6.87 -15.46 5.66
C TYR A 405 7.18 -16.12 4.32
N GLN A 406 6.65 -15.58 3.23
CA GLN A 406 6.66 -16.21 1.90
C GLN A 406 7.48 -15.44 0.86
N LEU A 407 8.35 -14.51 1.29
CA LEU A 407 9.17 -13.73 0.36
C LEU A 407 9.96 -14.63 -0.59
N GLY A 408 9.84 -14.38 -1.89
CA GLY A 408 10.43 -15.17 -2.97
C GLY A 408 9.65 -16.43 -3.33
N GLY A 409 8.61 -16.77 -2.57
CA GLY A 409 7.77 -17.94 -2.79
C GLY A 409 6.26 -17.64 -2.79
N PHE A 410 5.86 -16.38 -2.84
CA PHE A 410 4.45 -15.98 -2.83
C PHE A 410 3.90 -15.77 -4.25
N PRO A 411 2.67 -16.22 -4.54
CA PRO A 411 2.02 -17.35 -3.91
C PRO A 411 2.74 -18.67 -4.30
N ALA A 412 2.67 -19.67 -3.45
CA ALA A 412 3.21 -20.99 -3.80
C ALA A 412 2.47 -21.52 -5.04
N GLY A 413 3.21 -21.75 -6.14
CA GLY A 413 2.68 -22.18 -7.43
C GLY A 413 3.26 -21.37 -8.59
N SER A 414 2.84 -21.69 -9.81
CA SER A 414 3.51 -21.30 -11.07
C SER A 414 3.20 -19.90 -11.59
N HIS A 415 2.47 -19.06 -10.85
CA HIS A 415 2.01 -17.79 -11.40
C HIS A 415 3.00 -16.64 -11.11
N ASN A 416 3.83 -16.32 -12.12
CA ASN A 416 4.87 -15.28 -12.06
C ASN A 416 4.33 -13.82 -12.09
N ARG A 417 3.05 -13.61 -11.82
CA ARG A 417 2.42 -12.28 -11.91
C ARG A 417 2.61 -11.39 -10.68
N TRP A 418 2.77 -12.00 -9.51
CA TRP A 418 2.90 -11.28 -8.25
C TRP A 418 4.27 -10.66 -8.10
N SER A 419 4.33 -9.37 -7.79
CA SER A 419 5.49 -8.74 -7.20
C SER A 419 5.33 -8.74 -5.68
N GLU A 420 6.43 -8.58 -4.96
CA GLU A 420 6.47 -8.68 -3.50
C GLU A 420 7.22 -7.49 -2.91
N TRP A 421 6.72 -6.92 -1.84
CA TRP A 421 7.52 -6.04 -1.00
C TRP A 421 8.73 -6.80 -0.48
N ASN A 422 9.94 -6.37 -0.86
CA ASN A 422 11.16 -7.07 -0.52
C ASN A 422 11.73 -6.60 0.82
N GLY A 423 11.27 -7.21 1.92
CA GLY A 423 11.76 -6.92 3.26
C GLY A 423 13.27 -7.19 3.43
N ARG A 424 13.85 -8.15 2.67
CA ARG A 424 15.31 -8.39 2.69
C ARG A 424 16.08 -7.23 2.06
N PHE A 425 15.55 -6.62 0.99
CA PHE A 425 16.16 -5.41 0.43
C PHE A 425 16.22 -4.30 1.47
N ARG A 426 15.10 -4.01 2.14
CA ARG A 426 15.01 -3.02 3.21
C ARG A 426 16.08 -3.27 4.28
N ASP A 427 16.09 -4.48 4.81
CA ASP A 427 16.91 -4.81 5.98
C ASP A 427 18.41 -4.84 5.63
N ASP A 428 18.80 -5.46 4.51
CA ASP A 428 20.19 -5.58 4.10
C ASP A 428 20.80 -4.22 3.71
N ILE A 429 20.03 -3.35 3.03
CA ILE A 429 20.50 -2.00 2.67
C ILE A 429 20.59 -1.10 3.91
N ARG A 430 19.64 -1.19 4.84
CA ARG A 430 19.73 -0.45 6.12
C ARG A 430 20.96 -0.85 6.93
N ARG A 431 21.25 -2.14 7.04
CA ARG A 431 22.46 -2.64 7.73
C ARG A 431 23.74 -2.19 7.05
N PHE A 432 23.77 -2.21 5.71
CA PHE A 432 24.92 -1.76 4.96
C PHE A 432 25.20 -0.26 5.18
N GLU A 433 24.20 0.59 5.06
CA GLU A 433 24.31 2.04 5.31
C GLU A 433 24.59 2.40 6.78
N ARG A 434 24.17 1.56 7.73
CA ARG A 434 24.54 1.68 9.14
C ARG A 434 26.02 1.33 9.38
N GLY A 435 26.68 0.66 8.43
CA GLY A 435 28.07 0.23 8.53
C GLY A 435 28.25 -1.07 9.33
N ASP A 436 27.25 -1.96 9.34
CA ASP A 436 27.35 -3.27 9.96
C ASP A 436 28.43 -4.11 9.26
N GLU A 437 29.04 -5.02 9.99
CA GLU A 437 30.05 -5.93 9.43
C GLU A 437 29.40 -7.12 8.70
N ASN A 438 30.09 -7.64 7.69
CA ASN A 438 29.70 -8.86 6.93
C ASN A 438 28.37 -8.77 6.17
N VAL A 439 27.93 -7.57 5.80
CA VAL A 439 26.66 -7.35 5.06
C VAL A 439 26.86 -7.01 3.58
N VAL A 440 28.09 -6.77 3.13
CA VAL A 440 28.40 -6.32 1.75
C VAL A 440 27.89 -7.32 0.71
N THR A 441 28.04 -8.63 0.94
CA THR A 441 27.56 -9.68 0.03
C THR A 441 26.03 -9.66 -0.09
N ALA A 442 25.34 -9.46 1.05
CA ALA A 442 23.88 -9.34 1.06
C ALA A 442 23.45 -8.08 0.28
N ALA A 443 24.05 -6.92 0.55
CA ALA A 443 23.78 -5.69 -0.19
C ALA A 443 24.03 -5.86 -1.71
N ALA A 444 25.13 -6.49 -2.11
CA ALA A 444 25.41 -6.80 -3.51
C ALA A 444 24.31 -7.67 -4.14
N THR A 445 23.84 -8.69 -3.42
CA THR A 445 22.71 -9.54 -3.88
C THR A 445 21.42 -8.72 -4.06
N ARG A 446 21.14 -7.79 -3.14
CA ARG A 446 19.95 -6.89 -3.26
C ARG A 446 20.07 -5.99 -4.49
N ILE A 447 21.23 -5.35 -4.68
CA ILE A 447 21.50 -4.48 -5.84
C ILE A 447 21.38 -5.25 -7.17
N ALA A 448 21.83 -6.51 -7.19
CA ALA A 448 21.71 -7.36 -8.39
C ALA A 448 20.29 -7.92 -8.65
N GLY A 449 19.27 -7.51 -7.90
CA GLY A 449 17.86 -7.88 -8.12
C GLY A 449 17.37 -9.05 -7.28
N SER A 450 18.06 -9.41 -6.18
CA SER A 450 17.62 -10.44 -5.23
C SER A 450 17.37 -11.82 -5.88
N SER A 451 18.30 -12.28 -6.70
CA SER A 451 18.20 -13.56 -7.42
C SER A 451 18.05 -14.78 -6.50
N ASP A 452 18.57 -14.70 -5.27
CA ASP A 452 18.39 -15.69 -4.20
C ASP A 452 16.94 -15.85 -3.76
N CYS A 453 16.11 -14.79 -3.93
CA CYS A 453 14.68 -14.83 -3.64
C CYS A 453 13.85 -15.31 -4.84
N TYR A 454 14.18 -14.90 -6.06
CA TYR A 454 13.23 -14.99 -7.18
C TYR A 454 13.68 -15.90 -8.33
N ASN A 455 14.99 -16.07 -8.58
CA ASN A 455 15.45 -16.78 -9.75
C ASN A 455 15.13 -18.29 -9.72
N HIS A 456 15.11 -18.90 -8.54
CA HIS A 456 14.82 -20.33 -8.37
C HIS A 456 13.40 -20.73 -8.79
N SER A 457 12.45 -19.79 -8.75
CA SER A 457 11.06 -19.97 -9.17
C SER A 457 10.79 -19.47 -10.60
N GLY A 458 11.84 -19.07 -11.35
CA GLY A 458 11.71 -18.52 -12.70
C GLY A 458 11.13 -17.10 -12.76
N ARG A 459 11.05 -16.42 -11.62
CA ARG A 459 10.59 -15.02 -11.52
C ARG A 459 11.72 -14.07 -11.92
N LEU A 460 11.34 -12.85 -12.28
CA LEU A 460 12.25 -11.82 -12.80
C LEU A 460 12.63 -10.81 -11.69
N PRO A 461 13.66 -9.97 -11.90
CA PRO A 461 13.99 -8.90 -10.94
C PRO A 461 12.81 -7.98 -10.60
N THR A 462 11.88 -7.79 -11.54
CA THR A 462 10.66 -6.98 -11.36
C THR A 462 9.65 -7.58 -10.37
N ALA A 463 9.86 -8.82 -9.91
CA ALA A 463 9.11 -9.38 -8.79
C ALA A 463 9.47 -8.69 -7.45
N SER A 464 10.65 -8.06 -7.37
CA SER A 464 11.11 -7.33 -6.20
C SER A 464 10.63 -5.89 -6.21
N ILE A 465 9.71 -5.53 -5.31
CA ILE A 465 9.46 -4.12 -4.96
C ILE A 465 10.50 -3.74 -3.92
N ASN A 466 11.48 -2.96 -4.33
CA ASN A 466 12.57 -2.49 -3.48
C ASN A 466 12.15 -1.26 -2.72
N PHE A 467 12.32 -1.25 -1.42
CA PHE A 467 12.06 -0.08 -0.58
C PHE A 467 13.06 -0.01 0.58
N VAL A 468 13.29 1.19 1.10
CA VAL A 468 14.09 1.43 2.30
C VAL A 468 13.14 1.71 3.47
N THR A 469 12.09 2.45 3.21
CA THR A 469 11.07 2.89 4.16
C THR A 469 9.68 2.71 3.54
N ALA A 470 8.68 2.50 4.38
CA ALA A 470 7.27 2.43 4.03
C ALA A 470 6.44 3.14 5.11
N HIS A 471 5.12 3.18 4.97
CA HIS A 471 4.23 3.75 5.99
C HIS A 471 4.45 3.13 7.37
N ASP A 472 4.75 1.84 7.42
CA ASP A 472 5.05 1.07 8.63
C ASP A 472 6.56 1.16 8.93
N GLY A 473 6.91 1.77 10.05
CA GLY A 473 8.27 2.03 10.46
C GLY A 473 8.67 3.52 10.45
N PHE A 474 9.96 3.78 10.55
CA PHE A 474 10.51 5.14 10.46
C PHE A 474 10.45 5.69 9.03
N THR A 475 10.22 7.01 8.90
CA THR A 475 10.54 7.74 7.67
C THR A 475 12.05 7.71 7.43
N LEU A 476 12.50 8.04 6.23
CA LEU A 476 13.93 8.03 5.91
C LEU A 476 14.71 9.06 6.75
N ASN A 477 14.10 10.20 7.08
CA ASN A 477 14.69 11.16 8.00
C ASN A 477 14.81 10.60 9.41
N ASP A 478 13.78 9.90 9.90
CA ASP A 478 13.78 9.33 11.24
C ASP A 478 14.72 8.15 11.35
N LEU A 479 14.87 7.36 10.27
CA LEU A 479 15.81 6.25 10.18
C LEU A 479 17.27 6.67 10.43
N VAL A 480 17.62 7.91 10.07
CA VAL A 480 18.97 8.48 10.30
C VAL A 480 19.04 9.41 11.51
N SER A 481 17.93 9.58 12.23
CA SER A 481 17.82 10.55 13.34
C SER A 481 17.46 9.92 14.67
N TYR A 482 16.87 8.72 14.69
CA TYR A 482 16.40 8.06 15.90
C TYR A 482 16.96 6.64 16.00
N ASN A 483 17.42 6.26 17.19
CA ASN A 483 17.76 4.87 17.50
C ASN A 483 16.58 4.14 18.15
N TYR A 484 15.71 4.88 18.82
CA TYR A 484 14.57 4.35 19.56
C TYR A 484 13.26 4.89 18.98
N LYS A 485 12.19 4.09 19.07
CA LYS A 485 10.84 4.53 18.70
C LYS A 485 10.26 5.46 19.78
N HIS A 486 9.45 6.40 19.33
CA HIS A 486 8.75 7.39 20.15
C HIS A 486 7.25 7.39 19.85
N ASN A 487 6.57 6.28 20.23
CA ASN A 487 5.14 6.05 19.97
C ASN A 487 4.26 6.40 21.20
N GLU A 488 4.78 7.14 22.19
CA GLU A 488 4.06 7.44 23.43
C GLU A 488 2.70 8.10 23.17
N GLU A 489 2.61 8.93 22.12
CA GLU A 489 1.38 9.64 21.75
C GLU A 489 0.29 8.73 21.17
N ASN A 490 0.62 7.48 20.82
CA ASN A 490 -0.37 6.49 20.37
C ASN A 490 -1.24 5.90 21.51
N GLY A 491 -0.91 6.22 22.78
CA GLY A 491 -1.69 5.75 23.92
C GLY A 491 -1.46 4.28 24.29
N GLU A 492 -0.45 3.63 23.71
CA GLU A 492 -0.12 2.20 23.91
C GLU A 492 1.15 1.99 24.77
N GLN A 493 1.58 3.02 25.51
CA GLN A 493 2.76 2.98 26.38
C GLN A 493 4.06 2.65 25.62
N ASN A 494 4.17 3.09 24.37
CA ASN A 494 5.31 2.84 23.46
C ASN A 494 5.60 1.35 23.23
N ARG A 495 4.57 0.47 23.33
CA ARG A 495 4.71 -0.98 23.09
C ARG A 495 4.45 -1.38 21.64
N ASP A 496 3.70 -0.57 20.91
CA ASP A 496 3.36 -0.74 19.50
C ASP A 496 4.54 -0.41 18.58
N GLY A 497 4.50 -0.88 17.33
CA GLY A 497 5.56 -0.72 16.36
C GLY A 497 6.81 -1.57 16.66
N SER A 498 7.80 -1.53 15.75
CA SER A 498 9.02 -2.33 15.86
C SER A 498 10.03 -1.73 16.83
N ASP A 499 10.67 -2.57 17.66
CA ASP A 499 11.80 -2.16 18.51
C ASP A 499 13.12 -2.12 17.74
N ASP A 500 13.27 -2.94 16.67
CA ASP A 500 14.46 -3.00 15.82
C ASP A 500 14.17 -2.36 14.47
N ASN A 501 14.56 -1.10 14.31
CA ASN A 501 14.37 -0.33 13.08
C ASN A 501 15.58 -0.39 12.14
N LEU A 502 16.69 -1.01 12.56
CA LEU A 502 17.98 -0.99 11.85
C LEU A 502 18.43 0.46 11.55
N SER A 503 18.09 1.40 12.42
CA SER A 503 18.35 2.82 12.31
C SER A 503 19.69 3.22 12.95
N TYR A 504 20.15 4.44 12.66
CA TYR A 504 21.30 5.03 13.33
C TYR A 504 21.20 6.55 13.40
N ASN A 505 21.20 7.11 14.61
CA ASN A 505 21.00 8.54 14.87
C ASN A 505 22.24 9.42 14.68
N HIS A 506 23.37 8.86 14.28
CA HIS A 506 24.66 9.54 14.13
C HIS A 506 25.13 10.27 15.39
N GLY A 507 24.79 9.72 16.57
CA GLY A 507 25.24 10.21 17.87
C GLY A 507 24.37 11.29 18.52
N PHE A 508 23.20 11.58 17.94
CA PHE A 508 22.23 12.50 18.53
C PHE A 508 20.79 12.03 18.24
N GLU A 509 20.01 11.80 19.28
CA GLU A 509 18.63 11.33 19.15
C GLU A 509 17.68 12.48 18.79
N GLY A 510 16.97 12.35 17.69
CA GLY A 510 15.99 13.33 17.22
C GLY A 510 16.59 14.52 16.47
N ASP A 511 15.84 15.63 16.47
CA ASP A 511 16.22 16.86 15.77
C ASP A 511 17.54 17.42 16.31
N CYS A 512 18.43 17.79 15.39
CA CYS A 512 19.77 18.24 15.73
C CYS A 512 20.11 19.56 15.04
N THR A 513 20.70 20.50 15.81
CA THR A 513 21.19 21.78 15.28
C THR A 513 22.68 21.75 14.93
N ASN A 514 23.37 20.63 15.18
CA ASN A 514 24.78 20.50 14.83
C ASN A 514 24.94 20.26 13.31
N PRO A 515 25.53 21.23 12.57
CA PRO A 515 25.59 21.11 11.10
C PRO A 515 26.44 19.93 10.62
N LYS A 516 27.39 19.43 11.42
CA LYS A 516 28.19 18.25 11.06
C LYS A 516 27.36 16.97 11.11
N ILE A 517 26.52 16.81 12.12
CA ILE A 517 25.61 15.67 12.24
C ILE A 517 24.57 15.71 11.11
N GLU A 518 23.98 16.88 10.87
CA GLU A 518 23.00 17.06 9.82
C GLU A 518 23.58 16.81 8.40
N ALA A 519 24.82 17.21 8.16
CA ALA A 519 25.50 16.90 6.88
C ALA A 519 25.72 15.39 6.71
N VAL A 520 26.06 14.65 7.77
CA VAL A 520 26.19 13.19 7.70
C VAL A 520 24.84 12.53 7.48
N ARG A 521 23.78 12.94 8.19
CA ARG A 521 22.42 12.45 8.01
C ARG A 521 21.96 12.65 6.57
N LEU A 522 22.12 13.85 6.02
CA LEU A 522 21.75 14.17 4.64
C LEU A 522 22.52 13.30 3.62
N LYS A 523 23.82 13.09 3.87
CA LYS A 523 24.65 12.23 3.02
C LYS A 523 24.15 10.77 3.05
N THR A 524 23.83 10.24 4.23
CA THR A 524 23.26 8.89 4.37
C THR A 524 21.90 8.76 3.67
N ILE A 525 21.03 9.77 3.77
CA ILE A 525 19.76 9.82 3.02
C ILE A 525 20.01 9.74 1.51
N LYS A 526 20.97 10.50 0.99
CA LYS A 526 21.34 10.46 -0.44
C LYS A 526 21.87 9.09 -0.84
N ASN A 527 22.67 8.42 -0.01
CA ASN A 527 23.16 7.05 -0.26
C ASN A 527 22.02 6.04 -0.38
N PHE A 528 21.01 6.10 0.53
CA PHE A 528 19.84 5.25 0.44
C PHE A 528 19.13 5.41 -0.91
N PHE A 529 18.96 6.61 -1.40
CA PHE A 529 18.39 6.85 -2.72
C PHE A 529 19.29 6.33 -3.85
N VAL A 530 20.62 6.44 -3.74
CA VAL A 530 21.54 5.85 -4.73
C VAL A 530 21.32 4.35 -4.80
N HIS A 531 21.27 3.62 -3.67
CA HIS A 531 21.01 2.19 -3.65
C HIS A 531 19.63 1.85 -4.22
N LEU A 532 18.60 2.57 -3.82
CA LEU A 532 17.23 2.31 -4.27
C LEU A 532 17.09 2.45 -5.79
N PHE A 533 17.67 3.50 -6.38
CA PHE A 533 17.50 3.81 -7.80
C PHE A 533 18.55 3.17 -8.72
N THR A 534 19.65 2.62 -8.19
CA THR A 534 20.63 1.86 -9.00
C THR A 534 20.41 0.35 -8.94
N ALA A 535 19.66 -0.16 -7.96
CA ALA A 535 19.33 -1.57 -7.84
C ALA A 535 18.40 -2.06 -8.95
N GLN A 536 18.55 -3.32 -9.35
CA GLN A 536 17.57 -4.01 -10.18
C GLN A 536 16.29 -4.30 -9.37
N GLY A 537 15.14 -4.31 -10.04
CA GLY A 537 13.83 -4.42 -9.42
C GLY A 537 13.04 -3.14 -9.57
N VAL A 538 11.94 -3.01 -8.83
CA VAL A 538 11.01 -1.87 -8.90
C VAL A 538 11.20 -1.00 -7.66
N PRO A 539 11.67 0.25 -7.80
CA PRO A 539 11.83 1.13 -6.65
C PRO A 539 10.47 1.66 -6.16
N MET A 540 10.27 1.57 -4.86
CA MET A 540 9.21 2.23 -4.12
C MET A 540 9.82 3.15 -3.06
N MET A 541 9.35 4.38 -2.96
CA MET A 541 9.75 5.34 -1.94
C MET A 541 8.55 5.78 -1.11
N LEU A 542 8.76 5.96 0.19
CA LEU A 542 7.76 6.56 1.06
C LEU A 542 7.63 8.04 0.76
N GLY A 543 6.40 8.50 0.62
CA GLY A 543 6.10 9.90 0.35
C GLY A 543 6.61 10.84 1.42
N GLY A 544 7.34 11.88 0.97
CA GLY A 544 7.97 12.87 1.82
C GLY A 544 9.42 12.57 2.20
N ASP A 545 9.95 11.39 1.92
CA ASP A 545 11.36 11.08 2.17
C ASP A 545 12.30 11.97 1.36
N GLU A 546 11.89 12.34 0.15
CA GLU A 546 12.62 13.26 -0.74
C GLU A 546 12.71 14.69 -0.20
N MET A 547 11.87 15.04 0.77
CA MET A 547 11.89 16.34 1.43
C MET A 547 12.23 16.24 2.93
N ARG A 548 12.66 15.05 3.41
CA ARG A 548 12.99 14.79 4.82
C ARG A 548 11.79 14.90 5.76
N ARG A 549 10.63 14.38 5.37
CA ARG A 549 9.47 14.27 6.26
C ARG A 549 9.84 13.46 7.51
N THR A 550 9.41 13.92 8.67
CA THR A 550 9.61 13.26 9.96
C THR A 550 8.27 12.95 10.62
N GLN A 551 8.23 11.86 11.35
CA GLN A 551 7.18 11.51 12.29
C GLN A 551 7.66 11.67 13.75
N SER A 552 8.76 12.44 13.94
CA SER A 552 9.35 12.71 15.25
C SER A 552 9.72 11.42 16.01
N GLY A 553 10.15 10.39 15.28
CA GLY A 553 10.50 9.08 15.83
C GLY A 553 9.31 8.17 16.14
N ASN A 554 8.08 8.55 15.78
CA ASN A 554 6.94 7.65 15.79
C ASN A 554 7.03 6.70 14.59
N ASN A 555 7.22 5.40 14.85
CA ASN A 555 7.37 4.39 13.80
C ASN A 555 6.09 3.57 13.56
N ASN A 556 4.95 4.00 14.11
CA ASN A 556 3.66 3.33 13.97
C ASN A 556 2.51 4.36 14.06
N ALA A 557 2.53 5.36 13.19
CA ALA A 557 1.63 6.52 13.25
C ALA A 557 0.18 6.23 12.79
N TYR A 558 -0.30 4.99 12.95
CA TYR A 558 -1.60 4.50 12.46
C TYR A 558 -2.81 5.28 12.99
N CYS A 559 -2.66 5.93 14.13
CA CYS A 559 -3.71 6.68 14.84
C CYS A 559 -3.42 8.19 14.94
N GLN A 560 -2.43 8.69 14.21
CA GLN A 560 -1.98 10.09 14.29
C GLN A 560 -2.50 10.91 13.09
N ASP A 561 -3.75 11.38 13.18
CA ASP A 561 -4.35 12.28 12.18
C ASP A 561 -4.01 13.76 12.48
N ASN A 562 -2.73 14.06 12.49
CA ASN A 562 -2.18 15.37 12.87
C ASN A 562 -0.82 15.61 12.20
N GLU A 563 -0.08 16.62 12.68
CA GLU A 563 1.21 17.05 12.16
C GLU A 563 2.31 15.99 12.23
N ILE A 564 2.16 14.93 13.05
CA ILE A 564 3.08 13.78 13.06
C ILE A 564 3.04 13.06 11.71
N SER A 565 1.85 12.90 11.14
CA SER A 565 1.65 12.14 9.90
C SER A 565 1.52 13.01 8.66
N TRP A 566 0.95 14.22 8.80
CA TRP A 566 0.69 15.10 7.66
C TRP A 566 1.97 15.65 7.05
N PHE A 567 1.94 15.93 5.73
CA PHE A 567 3.07 16.50 5.02
C PHE A 567 3.26 17.98 5.38
N ASP A 568 4.42 18.33 5.93
CA ASP A 568 4.84 19.72 6.03
C ASP A 568 5.50 20.16 4.72
N TRP A 569 4.75 20.84 3.86
CA TRP A 569 5.22 21.31 2.56
C TRP A 569 6.28 22.42 2.64
N ASN A 570 6.52 23.03 3.81
CA ASN A 570 7.68 23.90 3.99
C ASN A 570 9.01 23.13 3.83
N LEU A 571 9.00 21.82 4.09
CA LEU A 571 10.17 20.96 3.94
C LEU A 571 10.62 20.83 2.47
N GLU A 572 9.70 20.90 1.49
CA GLU A 572 10.03 20.93 0.06
C GLU A 572 10.98 22.10 -0.24
N ARG A 573 10.65 23.30 0.22
CA ARG A 573 11.47 24.50 0.04
C ARG A 573 12.78 24.43 0.83
N LYS A 574 12.69 24.02 2.10
CA LYS A 574 13.84 23.87 3.01
C LYS A 574 14.87 22.88 2.49
N ASN A 575 14.41 21.77 1.92
CA ASN A 575 15.23 20.66 1.43
C ASN A 575 15.22 20.55 -0.10
N SER A 576 15.03 21.66 -0.81
CA SER A 576 14.95 21.69 -2.29
C SER A 576 16.14 21.05 -2.99
N GLY A 577 17.32 21.07 -2.37
CA GLY A 577 18.51 20.37 -2.86
C GLY A 577 18.33 18.85 -2.89
N LEU A 578 17.70 18.27 -1.86
CA LEU A 578 17.40 16.84 -1.81
C LEU A 578 16.28 16.47 -2.80
N VAL A 579 15.22 17.27 -2.89
CA VAL A 579 14.14 17.06 -3.88
C VAL A 579 14.72 17.05 -5.29
N ARG A 580 15.61 18.00 -5.61
CA ARG A 580 16.35 18.05 -6.88
C ARG A 580 17.19 16.77 -7.07
N PHE A 581 17.95 16.35 -6.06
CA PHE A 581 18.78 15.14 -6.08
C PHE A 581 17.95 13.91 -6.46
N VAL A 582 16.84 13.68 -5.77
CA VAL A 582 15.95 12.54 -6.02
C VAL A 582 15.33 12.60 -7.41
N SER A 583 14.83 13.76 -7.84
CA SER A 583 14.24 13.93 -9.16
C SER A 583 15.24 13.61 -10.28
N LEU A 584 16.48 14.09 -10.18
CA LEU A 584 17.52 13.82 -11.17
C LEU A 584 17.98 12.34 -11.13
N LEU A 585 17.99 11.72 -9.97
CA LEU A 585 18.34 10.30 -9.84
C LEU A 585 17.25 9.40 -10.45
N ILE A 586 15.97 9.73 -10.26
CA ILE A 586 14.86 9.08 -10.96
C ILE A 586 14.99 9.27 -12.48
N ALA A 587 15.30 10.48 -12.94
CA ALA A 587 15.49 10.77 -14.35
C ALA A 587 16.67 9.96 -14.94
N LEU A 588 17.78 9.81 -14.21
CA LEU A 588 18.92 8.97 -14.57
C LEU A 588 18.47 7.50 -14.77
N ARG A 589 17.77 6.93 -13.79
CA ARG A 589 17.24 5.57 -13.88
C ARG A 589 16.31 5.39 -15.08
N LYS A 590 15.37 6.32 -15.29
CA LYS A 590 14.42 6.26 -16.42
C LYS A 590 15.10 6.35 -17.78
N LYS A 591 16.19 7.10 -17.87
CA LYS A 591 16.95 7.27 -19.12
C LYS A 591 17.77 6.02 -19.47
N HIS A 592 18.36 5.34 -18.49
CA HIS A 592 19.35 4.28 -18.69
C HIS A 592 18.81 2.89 -18.34
N GLU A 593 18.71 2.02 -19.36
CA GLU A 593 18.15 0.66 -19.23
C GLU A 593 18.94 -0.25 -18.32
N VAL A 594 20.24 -0.02 -18.16
CA VAL A 594 21.10 -0.81 -17.26
C VAL A 594 20.62 -0.85 -15.82
N PHE A 595 19.86 0.17 -15.37
CA PHE A 595 19.28 0.22 -14.01
C PHE A 595 17.91 -0.45 -13.86
N ARG A 596 17.24 -0.80 -14.99
CA ARG A 596 15.86 -1.29 -14.99
C ARG A 596 15.67 -2.51 -15.88
N ARG A 597 16.60 -3.45 -15.77
CA ARG A 597 16.58 -4.69 -16.56
C ARG A 597 15.38 -5.57 -16.19
N ILE A 598 14.90 -6.30 -17.20
CA ILE A 598 13.83 -7.28 -17.04
C ILE A 598 14.35 -8.71 -16.80
N SER A 599 15.67 -8.91 -16.76
CA SER A 599 16.31 -10.22 -16.52
C SER A 599 17.46 -10.07 -15.54
N PHE A 600 17.76 -11.13 -14.81
CA PHE A 600 18.97 -11.18 -13.98
C PHE A 600 20.23 -11.10 -14.84
N PHE A 601 21.32 -10.62 -14.24
CA PHE A 601 22.61 -10.56 -14.89
C PHE A 601 23.12 -11.95 -15.26
N ARG A 602 23.79 -12.05 -16.43
CA ARG A 602 24.36 -13.29 -16.94
C ARG A 602 25.86 -13.29 -16.75
N ASP A 603 26.36 -14.44 -16.34
CA ASP A 603 27.82 -14.75 -16.28
C ASP A 603 28.27 -15.37 -17.61
N ASP A 604 28.30 -14.62 -18.71
CA ASP A 604 28.72 -15.10 -20.01
C ASP A 604 30.27 -15.14 -20.19
N TYR A 605 31.00 -15.40 -19.12
CA TYR A 605 32.48 -15.53 -19.17
C TYR A 605 32.96 -16.62 -20.13
N GLU A 606 32.18 -17.68 -20.34
CA GLU A 606 32.57 -18.83 -21.19
C GLU A 606 32.65 -18.47 -22.69
N LYS A 607 32.12 -17.35 -23.13
CA LYS A 607 32.10 -16.92 -24.54
C LYS A 607 32.96 -15.71 -24.85
N GLY A 608 33.83 -15.26 -23.91
CA GLY A 608 34.64 -14.06 -24.07
C GLY A 608 33.82 -12.76 -24.13
N GLY A 609 32.56 -12.77 -23.64
CA GLY A 609 31.69 -11.61 -23.53
C GLY A 609 32.09 -10.66 -22.40
N ILE A 610 31.64 -9.41 -22.48
CA ILE A 610 31.77 -8.46 -21.39
C ILE A 610 30.65 -8.76 -20.40
N PRO A 611 30.94 -8.98 -19.08
CA PRO A 611 29.92 -9.22 -18.08
C PRO A 611 28.94 -8.05 -17.99
N GLU A 612 27.66 -8.34 -17.82
CA GLU A 612 26.62 -7.32 -17.64
C GLU A 612 26.80 -6.56 -16.32
N ILE A 613 27.32 -7.23 -15.28
CA ILE A 613 27.76 -6.64 -14.01
C ILE A 613 29.16 -7.17 -13.66
N SER A 614 29.99 -6.30 -13.12
CA SER A 614 31.31 -6.68 -12.57
C SER A 614 31.50 -6.04 -11.21
N TRP A 615 32.00 -6.82 -10.24
CA TRP A 615 32.23 -6.35 -8.88
C TRP A 615 33.70 -6.05 -8.63
N TYR A 616 33.99 -5.04 -7.82
CA TYR A 616 35.35 -4.56 -7.58
C TYR A 616 35.61 -4.33 -6.09
N ASP A 617 36.82 -4.67 -5.63
CA ASP A 617 37.40 -4.15 -4.41
C ASP A 617 37.97 -2.73 -4.62
N SER A 618 38.47 -2.07 -3.58
CA SER A 618 39.07 -0.74 -3.68
C SER A 618 40.32 -0.68 -4.57
N MET A 619 40.97 -1.82 -4.81
CA MET A 619 42.13 -1.92 -5.71
C MET A 619 41.75 -2.26 -7.16
N GLY A 620 40.45 -2.30 -7.48
CA GLY A 620 39.95 -2.61 -8.82
C GLY A 620 40.02 -4.08 -9.19
N LYS A 621 40.13 -5.00 -8.22
CA LYS A 621 40.15 -6.46 -8.40
C LYS A 621 38.77 -7.03 -8.04
N VAL A 622 38.52 -8.26 -8.48
CA VAL A 622 37.37 -9.04 -8.03
C VAL A 622 37.41 -9.18 -6.49
N PRO A 623 36.33 -8.81 -5.77
CA PRO A 623 36.37 -8.81 -4.31
C PRO A 623 36.47 -10.25 -3.75
N VAL A 624 37.20 -10.39 -2.67
CA VAL A 624 37.09 -11.54 -1.78
C VAL A 624 35.98 -11.22 -0.78
N TRP A 625 34.81 -11.75 -1.00
CA TRP A 625 33.57 -11.34 -0.32
C TRP A 625 33.64 -11.39 1.21
N GLU A 626 34.35 -12.40 1.76
CA GLU A 626 34.57 -12.56 3.21
C GLU A 626 35.48 -11.44 3.80
N LYS A 627 36.14 -10.67 2.93
CA LYS A 627 37.07 -9.59 3.28
C LYS A 627 36.63 -8.24 2.71
N ALA A 628 35.43 -8.14 2.17
CA ALA A 628 34.97 -6.94 1.49
C ALA A 628 34.82 -5.71 2.44
N GLY A 629 34.84 -5.94 3.75
CA GLY A 629 34.75 -4.86 4.75
C GLY A 629 33.38 -4.11 4.65
N ARG A 630 33.47 -2.80 4.43
CA ARG A 630 32.31 -1.89 4.31
C ARG A 630 32.29 -1.15 2.97
N PHE A 631 32.96 -1.70 1.97
CA PHE A 631 33.07 -1.11 0.63
C PHE A 631 32.34 -1.99 -0.39
N LEU A 632 31.47 -1.38 -1.20
CA LEU A 632 30.76 -2.03 -2.28
C LEU A 632 30.98 -1.24 -3.57
N ALA A 633 31.46 -1.92 -4.62
CA ALA A 633 31.56 -1.29 -5.94
C ALA A 633 31.24 -2.27 -7.07
N PHE A 634 30.55 -1.73 -8.10
CA PHE A 634 30.20 -2.51 -9.27
C PHE A 634 30.19 -1.65 -10.53
N ARG A 635 30.38 -2.29 -11.69
CA ARG A 635 30.17 -1.71 -13.00
C ARG A 635 29.01 -2.42 -13.68
N LEU A 636 28.07 -1.65 -14.19
CA LEU A 636 27.05 -2.11 -15.13
C LEU A 636 27.54 -1.81 -16.53
N SER A 637 27.51 -2.82 -17.41
CA SER A 637 27.91 -2.67 -18.81
C SER A 637 26.71 -2.29 -19.67
N GLY A 638 26.85 -1.23 -20.47
CA GLY A 638 25.84 -0.79 -21.43
C GLY A 638 25.74 -1.65 -22.70
N LEU A 639 26.66 -2.62 -22.89
CA LEU A 639 26.66 -3.59 -24.00
C LEU A 639 26.36 -2.98 -25.39
N ALA A 640 26.86 -1.81 -25.68
CA ALA A 640 26.68 -1.04 -26.92
C ALA A 640 25.27 -0.43 -27.13
N VAL A 641 24.34 -0.64 -26.23
CA VAL A 641 22.98 -0.01 -26.28
C VAL A 641 22.82 1.13 -25.28
N ASP A 642 23.69 1.17 -24.26
CA ASP A 642 23.69 2.18 -23.20
C ASP A 642 25.13 2.55 -22.82
N GLU A 643 25.32 3.48 -21.90
CA GLU A 643 26.61 3.79 -21.31
C GLU A 643 26.96 2.80 -20.19
N ASP A 644 28.26 2.65 -19.89
CA ASP A 644 28.67 1.92 -18.69
C ASP A 644 28.60 2.81 -17.46
N PHE A 645 28.20 2.23 -16.36
CA PHE A 645 28.15 2.92 -15.08
C PHE A 645 29.05 2.21 -14.06
N TYR A 646 29.82 2.98 -13.31
CA TYR A 646 30.51 2.53 -12.11
C TYR A 646 29.86 3.16 -10.89
N VAL A 647 29.38 2.33 -10.00
CA VAL A 647 28.76 2.75 -8.73
C VAL A 647 29.61 2.22 -7.59
N ALA A 648 29.96 3.09 -6.65
CA ALA A 648 30.72 2.68 -5.47
C ALA A 648 30.22 3.40 -4.23
N THR A 649 30.17 2.66 -3.10
CA THR A 649 29.81 3.17 -1.79
C THR A 649 30.85 2.76 -0.76
N ASN A 650 31.31 3.73 0.01
CA ASN A 650 32.29 3.55 1.09
C ASN A 650 31.62 3.83 2.44
N MET A 651 31.28 2.78 3.17
CA MET A 651 30.75 2.90 4.53
C MET A 651 31.83 2.73 5.60
N ASP A 652 33.12 2.73 5.21
CA ASP A 652 34.22 2.77 6.16
C ASP A 652 34.41 4.17 6.77
N ILE A 653 35.10 4.24 7.89
CA ILE A 653 35.36 5.51 8.60
C ILE A 653 36.49 6.33 7.98
N TYR A 654 37.13 5.81 6.93
CA TYR A 654 38.24 6.45 6.22
C TYR A 654 37.87 6.70 4.76
N ASP A 655 38.44 7.78 4.19
CA ASP A 655 38.39 8.00 2.75
C ASP A 655 39.18 6.91 2.04
N LEU A 656 38.66 6.41 0.94
CA LEU A 656 39.28 5.38 0.12
C LEU A 656 39.70 5.94 -1.23
N THR A 657 40.95 5.68 -1.64
CA THR A 657 41.34 5.87 -3.05
C THR A 657 41.02 4.61 -3.81
N VAL A 658 39.95 4.63 -4.61
CA VAL A 658 39.51 3.47 -5.39
C VAL A 658 40.14 3.47 -6.78
N THR A 659 40.51 2.28 -7.25
CA THR A 659 41.00 2.08 -8.62
C THR A 659 39.80 1.84 -9.55
N LEU A 660 39.66 2.70 -10.55
CA LEU A 660 38.55 2.62 -11.51
C LEU A 660 38.83 1.54 -12.58
N PRO A 661 37.78 0.81 -13.03
CA PRO A 661 37.91 -0.11 -14.14
C PRO A 661 38.23 0.64 -15.44
N SER A 662 38.97 0.00 -16.34
CA SER A 662 39.27 0.59 -17.64
C SER A 662 38.03 0.69 -18.50
N VAL A 663 37.88 1.79 -19.20
CA VAL A 663 36.86 2.00 -20.27
C VAL A 663 37.48 1.76 -21.64
N SER A 664 36.65 1.69 -22.69
CA SER A 664 37.10 1.61 -24.08
C SER A 664 37.99 2.82 -24.43
N PRO A 665 38.99 2.66 -25.36
CA PRO A 665 39.98 3.69 -25.62
C PRO A 665 39.42 5.07 -26.03
N ASN A 666 38.21 5.09 -26.60
CA ASN A 666 37.49 6.30 -27.02
C ASN A 666 36.50 6.82 -25.97
N LYS A 667 36.47 6.23 -24.76
CA LYS A 667 35.58 6.64 -23.66
C LYS A 667 36.39 7.15 -22.46
N ARG A 668 35.75 7.99 -21.66
CA ARG A 668 36.26 8.47 -20.36
C ARG A 668 35.18 8.38 -19.29
N TRP A 669 35.59 8.29 -18.01
CA TRP A 669 34.72 8.40 -16.88
C TRP A 669 34.33 9.85 -16.61
N TYR A 670 33.05 10.05 -16.37
CA TYR A 670 32.44 11.33 -15.99
C TYR A 670 31.74 11.13 -14.67
N ARG A 671 31.87 12.08 -13.74
CA ARG A 671 31.09 12.11 -12.51
C ARG A 671 29.67 12.52 -12.80
N VAL A 672 28.71 11.75 -12.31
CA VAL A 672 27.27 12.02 -12.37
C VAL A 672 26.76 12.35 -10.99
N VAL A 673 27.10 11.51 -9.98
CA VAL A 673 26.70 11.66 -8.58
C VAL A 673 27.92 11.53 -7.69
N ASP A 674 28.00 12.35 -6.64
CA ASP A 674 28.84 12.16 -5.48
C ASP A 674 28.13 12.74 -4.25
N THR A 675 27.71 11.87 -3.35
CA THR A 675 26.90 12.26 -2.18
C THR A 675 27.69 13.03 -1.12
N SER A 676 29.02 13.12 -1.25
CA SER A 676 29.86 13.93 -0.36
C SER A 676 29.80 15.43 -0.69
N PHE A 677 29.34 15.79 -1.88
CA PHE A 677 29.17 17.18 -2.26
C PHE A 677 27.82 17.76 -1.80
N GLU A 678 27.79 19.06 -1.67
CA GLU A 678 26.55 19.80 -1.46
C GLU A 678 25.83 20.04 -2.78
N SER A 679 24.51 20.26 -2.71
CA SER A 679 23.74 20.68 -3.88
C SER A 679 24.23 22.06 -4.37
N PRO A 680 24.38 22.28 -5.69
CA PRO A 680 23.93 21.45 -6.80
C PRO A 680 24.97 20.44 -7.33
N ASP A 681 26.16 20.34 -6.71
CA ASP A 681 27.28 19.55 -7.25
C ASP A 681 27.21 18.06 -6.86
N ASP A 682 26.28 17.70 -5.97
CA ASP A 682 26.01 16.32 -5.50
C ASP A 682 25.45 15.41 -6.58
N ILE A 683 24.70 15.97 -7.54
CA ILE A 683 24.21 15.30 -8.75
C ILE A 683 24.17 16.28 -9.90
N LEU A 684 24.73 15.90 -11.04
CA LEU A 684 24.82 16.76 -12.20
C LEU A 684 23.69 16.46 -13.18
N GLU A 685 23.19 17.52 -13.81
CA GLU A 685 22.16 17.41 -14.84
C GLU A 685 22.69 16.67 -16.08
N ASN A 686 21.80 16.00 -16.79
CA ASN A 686 22.14 15.32 -18.03
C ASN A 686 22.81 16.27 -19.04
N GLY A 687 23.97 15.87 -19.53
CA GLY A 687 24.80 16.67 -20.42
C GLY A 687 25.76 17.64 -19.74
N LYS A 688 25.68 17.73 -18.38
CA LYS A 688 26.60 18.56 -17.58
C LYS A 688 27.55 17.72 -16.70
N GLU A 689 27.64 16.42 -16.98
CA GLU A 689 28.52 15.51 -16.24
C GLU A 689 29.97 15.92 -16.38
N GLU A 690 30.73 15.87 -15.29
CA GLU A 690 32.09 16.35 -15.19
C GLU A 690 33.11 15.28 -15.61
N CYS A 691 33.92 15.50 -16.65
CA CYS A 691 34.96 14.59 -17.02
C CYS A 691 36.04 14.51 -15.95
N LEU A 692 36.32 13.29 -15.44
CA LEU A 692 37.37 13.11 -14.47
C LEU A 692 38.75 13.45 -15.08
N GLN A 693 39.54 14.20 -14.34
CA GLN A 693 40.93 14.48 -14.73
C GLN A 693 41.80 13.23 -14.56
N GLU A 694 41.64 12.52 -13.43
CA GLU A 694 42.27 11.24 -13.18
C GLU A 694 41.30 10.09 -13.55
N GLN A 695 41.64 9.35 -14.61
CA GLN A 695 40.77 8.29 -15.15
C GLN A 695 40.96 6.92 -14.53
N ARG A 696 41.96 6.76 -13.66
CA ARG A 696 42.33 5.48 -13.05
C ARG A 696 41.99 5.40 -11.58
N ARG A 697 41.79 6.51 -10.93
CA ARG A 697 41.56 6.57 -9.48
C ARG A 697 40.53 7.61 -9.15
N TYR A 698 39.81 7.36 -8.08
CA TYR A 698 38.85 8.32 -7.50
C TYR A 698 38.99 8.29 -5.97
N VAL A 699 38.92 9.46 -5.33
CA VAL A 699 38.89 9.54 -3.86
C VAL A 699 37.43 9.50 -3.44
N LEU A 700 37.00 8.41 -2.80
CA LEU A 700 35.67 8.22 -2.29
C LEU A 700 35.65 8.51 -0.80
N VAL A 701 34.97 9.58 -0.42
CA VAL A 701 34.90 10.07 0.96
C VAL A 701 34.21 9.01 1.86
N SER A 702 34.60 8.98 3.13
CA SER A 702 33.94 8.15 4.15
C SER A 702 32.42 8.39 4.19
N GLY A 703 31.63 7.33 4.24
CA GLY A 703 30.16 7.38 4.28
C GLY A 703 29.54 7.98 3.02
N SER A 704 30.14 7.86 1.84
CA SER A 704 29.60 8.41 0.59
C SER A 704 29.46 7.41 -0.53
N SER A 705 28.63 7.75 -1.51
CA SER A 705 28.41 7.01 -2.76
C SER A 705 28.73 7.85 -3.97
N VAL A 706 29.25 7.21 -5.02
CA VAL A 706 29.56 7.84 -6.32
C VAL A 706 28.90 7.06 -7.46
N ILE A 707 28.42 7.76 -8.47
CA ILE A 707 28.03 7.20 -9.76
C ILE A 707 28.89 7.89 -10.83
N LEU A 708 29.67 7.08 -11.55
CA LEU A 708 30.42 7.53 -12.72
C LEU A 708 29.80 6.89 -13.96
N MET A 709 29.78 7.64 -15.07
CA MET A 709 29.29 7.20 -16.38
C MET A 709 30.40 7.28 -17.42
N SER A 710 30.54 6.26 -18.25
CA SER A 710 31.51 6.28 -19.35
C SER A 710 30.87 6.99 -20.55
N LYS A 711 31.55 8.03 -21.10
CA LYS A 711 31.07 8.71 -22.28
C LYS A 711 32.19 8.75 -23.37
N SER A 712 31.77 8.75 -24.64
CA SER A 712 32.69 8.96 -25.75
C SER A 712 33.37 10.32 -25.65
N VAL A 713 34.66 10.37 -25.98
CA VAL A 713 35.39 11.63 -26.13
C VAL A 713 35.01 12.16 -27.50
N GLU A 714 34.39 13.33 -27.55
CA GLU A 714 34.13 14.03 -28.81
C GLU A 714 35.42 14.50 -29.51
#